data_60bce9ef7cd10cea4555c0ef201d4d5e
#
_entry.id   60bce9ef7cd10cea4555c0ef201d4d5e
#
_cell.length_a   1.000
_cell.length_b   1.000
_cell.length_c   1.000
_cell.angle_alpha   90.00
_cell.angle_beta   90.00
_cell.angle_gamma   90.00
#
_symmetry.space_group_name_H-M   'P 1'
#
loop_
_entity.id
_entity.type
_entity.pdbx_description
1 polymer ?
#
loop_
_entity_poly.entity_id
_entity_poly.type
_entity_poly.pdbx_seq_one_letter_code
_entity_poly.pdbx_strand_id
1 'polypeptide(L)'
;MELTGLNDKQLEAVQATEGRVRIIAGAGSGKTRVLAYRYAYLVDELGIDPGNILCLTFTNKAAQEMRHRINSLIGGEYASDFICTIHSFCVKFLREEIFRLGYPKTFQVLDEEDMKAIAKEAHEENGLERKESTVERFLRDFYKTKALTGEEYIKTFLLPGGPQLFSQDTAAQLTKVYGENHVSLFTSTILRERKYLSLDFDDLIFFTIYLLENFPEVREKWQKKMNYVMVDEVQDCNGLDWKIYETLSAKHGNLFLVGDPDQTIYEWRGADLPQFLNCKPQTDIVMAQNYRSTATILNAANSIIEHNDERIKKDLFTCTGLGEKIIHFHGKDEKKEADWISQKILKTTENLSDCAVLVRSAYLTRAIEQSFMKHKISYVIWGGVRFFERKEIKDSLSYLRLVASGDDMAFKRIANVPSRKIGRKAMEDITATAEANGCSLFEALRTLSSTRAYAKEPIIKFIELIDTARMLAADGMSISNLLEYLLANSGLNELYRNDEQEERLENLNELVQSIKTYEDEHKEDEITLDTYLQDIALYTNADYMKDKNFVRVMTIHQAKGLEFPYVFVAGLNEGVLPNKRSVRERKKKAMEEERRLMYVAVTRAQKRLFLTESEGYSVQGGFDKLPSRFIREIKPELFITEGDMDEGLWNRACSFSKTMDAECGLLSPSAPRPGFTEGDEVMHKIFGSGIVRSVYDGGDYCEVEFFDSGLRSLKSDKLTKEK
;
A
#
# COMPACT_ATOMS: atom_id res chain seq x y z
N MET A 1 37.97 -3.17 -17.28
CA MET A 1 36.86 -3.85 -16.52
C MET A 1 36.44 -5.10 -17.30
N GLU A 2 36.28 -6.27 -16.63
CA GLU A 2 35.73 -7.45 -17.32
C GLU A 2 34.18 -7.40 -17.30
N LEU A 3 33.58 -7.38 -18.51
CA LEU A 3 32.13 -7.43 -18.68
C LEU A 3 31.59 -8.88 -18.76
N THR A 4 32.35 -9.80 -18.15
CA THR A 4 32.00 -11.23 -18.10
C THR A 4 30.73 -11.49 -17.28
N GLY A 5 29.90 -12.43 -17.75
CA GLY A 5 28.67 -12.84 -17.06
C GLY A 5 27.45 -11.96 -17.33
N LEU A 6 27.53 -10.96 -18.21
CA LEU A 6 26.37 -10.27 -18.79
C LEU A 6 25.86 -11.03 -20.00
N ASN A 7 24.54 -11.09 -20.20
CA ASN A 7 23.96 -11.54 -21.45
C ASN A 7 24.02 -10.42 -22.52
N ASP A 8 23.73 -10.77 -23.78
CA ASP A 8 23.83 -9.83 -24.91
C ASP A 8 23.03 -8.54 -24.69
N LYS A 9 21.81 -8.64 -24.15
CA LYS A 9 20.96 -7.46 -23.90
C LYS A 9 21.44 -6.61 -22.69
N GLN A 10 22.00 -7.24 -21.69
CA GLN A 10 22.64 -6.54 -20.59
C GLN A 10 23.92 -5.83 -21.05
N LEU A 11 24.73 -6.51 -21.90
CA LEU A 11 25.94 -5.92 -22.48
C LEU A 11 25.60 -4.73 -23.39
N GLU A 12 24.59 -4.89 -24.27
CA GLU A 12 24.09 -3.81 -25.12
C GLU A 12 23.66 -2.60 -24.27
N ALA A 13 22.94 -2.83 -23.18
CA ALA A 13 22.50 -1.77 -22.26
C ALA A 13 23.65 -1.07 -21.52
N VAL A 14 24.70 -1.79 -21.15
CA VAL A 14 25.90 -1.22 -20.52
C VAL A 14 26.66 -0.34 -21.48
N GLN A 15 26.81 -0.78 -22.76
CA GLN A 15 27.59 -0.10 -23.79
C GLN A 15 26.84 1.03 -24.52
N ALA A 16 25.50 1.12 -24.39
CA ALA A 16 24.73 2.22 -24.98
C ALA A 16 24.91 3.51 -24.13
N THR A 17 26.11 4.13 -24.19
CA THR A 17 26.51 5.21 -23.27
C THR A 17 25.89 6.56 -23.57
N GLU A 18 25.60 6.86 -24.84
CA GLU A 18 25.15 8.19 -25.25
C GLU A 18 23.66 8.23 -25.61
N GLY A 19 23.06 9.41 -25.38
CA GLY A 19 21.70 9.71 -25.75
C GLY A 19 20.65 9.21 -24.73
N ARG A 20 19.38 9.30 -25.15
CA ARG A 20 18.25 8.81 -24.31
C ARG A 20 18.08 7.31 -24.53
N VAL A 21 18.39 6.54 -23.52
CA VAL A 21 18.30 5.07 -23.51
C VAL A 21 17.18 4.63 -22.57
N ARG A 22 16.24 3.83 -23.05
CA ARG A 22 15.21 3.20 -22.21
C ARG A 22 15.45 1.70 -22.12
N ILE A 23 15.50 1.19 -20.91
CA ILE A 23 15.62 -0.23 -20.61
C ILE A 23 14.29 -0.71 -20.00
N ILE A 24 13.59 -1.55 -20.75
CA ILE A 24 12.39 -2.24 -20.28
C ILE A 24 12.84 -3.55 -19.66
N ALA A 25 12.99 -3.56 -18.35
CA ALA A 25 13.64 -4.63 -17.63
C ALA A 25 12.62 -5.42 -16.81
N GLY A 26 12.26 -6.61 -17.23
CA GLY A 26 11.35 -7.47 -16.51
C GLY A 26 11.79 -7.80 -15.08
N ALA A 27 10.88 -8.37 -14.29
CA ALA A 27 11.21 -8.84 -12.95
C ALA A 27 12.40 -9.80 -12.99
N GLY A 28 13.38 -9.65 -12.08
CA GLY A 28 14.54 -10.54 -11.99
C GLY A 28 15.49 -10.53 -13.19
N SER A 29 15.40 -9.54 -14.09
CA SER A 29 16.27 -9.44 -15.28
C SER A 29 17.64 -8.81 -15.00
N GLY A 30 17.90 -8.38 -13.76
CA GLY A 30 19.17 -7.78 -13.37
C GLY A 30 19.25 -6.27 -13.59
N LYS A 31 18.15 -5.52 -13.45
CA LYS A 31 18.10 -4.05 -13.52
C LYS A 31 19.26 -3.38 -12.80
N THR A 32 19.34 -3.61 -11.49
CA THR A 32 20.38 -3.04 -10.62
C THR A 32 21.79 -3.47 -11.01
N ARG A 33 21.94 -4.69 -11.56
CA ARG A 33 23.22 -5.18 -12.09
C ARG A 33 23.65 -4.37 -13.28
N VAL A 34 22.76 -4.17 -14.26
CA VAL A 34 23.07 -3.39 -15.48
C VAL A 34 23.45 -1.95 -15.12
N LEU A 35 22.71 -1.31 -14.20
CA LEU A 35 23.02 0.04 -13.71
C LEU A 35 24.43 0.11 -13.09
N ALA A 36 24.77 -0.85 -12.21
CA ALA A 36 26.09 -0.88 -11.58
C ALA A 36 27.22 -1.11 -12.58
N TYR A 37 27.04 -2.06 -13.52
CA TYR A 37 28.02 -2.32 -14.57
C TYR A 37 28.17 -1.14 -15.53
N ARG A 38 27.07 -0.46 -15.91
CA ARG A 38 27.11 0.74 -16.73
C ARG A 38 27.86 1.88 -16.03
N TYR A 39 27.55 2.12 -14.74
CA TYR A 39 28.26 3.13 -13.96
C TYR A 39 29.78 2.83 -13.91
N ALA A 40 30.11 1.59 -13.59
CA ALA A 40 31.51 1.16 -13.54
C ALA A 40 32.18 1.26 -14.92
N TYR A 41 31.49 0.94 -16.02
CA TYR A 41 31.98 1.09 -17.38
C TYR A 41 32.26 2.55 -17.76
N LEU A 42 31.36 3.48 -17.39
CA LEU A 42 31.57 4.91 -17.59
C LEU A 42 32.82 5.42 -16.87
N VAL A 43 33.03 4.97 -15.63
CA VAL A 43 34.16 5.43 -14.79
C VAL A 43 35.49 4.77 -15.19
N ASP A 44 35.51 3.43 -15.29
CA ASP A 44 36.76 2.66 -15.45
C ASP A 44 37.23 2.59 -16.93
N GLU A 45 36.33 2.37 -17.87
CA GLU A 45 36.70 2.22 -19.29
C GLU A 45 36.68 3.56 -20.04
N LEU A 46 35.70 4.44 -19.75
CA LEU A 46 35.60 5.71 -20.48
C LEU A 46 36.25 6.87 -19.71
N GLY A 47 36.68 6.67 -18.47
CA GLY A 47 37.37 7.69 -17.68
C GLY A 47 36.46 8.86 -17.25
N ILE A 48 35.14 8.64 -17.17
CA ILE A 48 34.20 9.68 -16.75
C ILE A 48 34.34 9.92 -15.24
N ASP A 49 34.47 11.18 -14.86
CA ASP A 49 34.52 11.54 -13.45
C ASP A 49 33.22 11.10 -12.73
N PRO A 50 33.30 10.31 -11.64
CA PRO A 50 32.15 9.92 -10.83
C PRO A 50 31.26 11.09 -10.41
N GLY A 51 31.85 12.29 -10.21
CA GLY A 51 31.12 13.53 -9.90
C GLY A 51 30.19 14.03 -11.02
N ASN A 52 30.36 13.52 -12.24
CA ASN A 52 29.57 13.88 -13.43
C ASN A 52 28.46 12.87 -13.73
N ILE A 53 28.26 11.85 -12.87
CA ILE A 53 27.26 10.82 -13.05
C ILE A 53 26.23 10.92 -11.91
N LEU A 54 24.99 11.23 -12.26
CA LEU A 54 23.84 11.17 -11.33
C LEU A 54 23.15 9.80 -11.50
N CYS A 55 23.15 8.98 -10.44
CA CYS A 55 22.46 7.69 -10.42
C CYS A 55 21.39 7.71 -9.35
N LEU A 56 20.12 7.73 -9.75
CA LEU A 56 18.97 7.87 -8.87
C LEU A 56 18.31 6.52 -8.63
N THR A 57 18.03 6.23 -7.37
CA THR A 57 17.33 5.03 -6.92
C THR A 57 16.10 5.39 -6.09
N PHE A 58 15.16 4.45 -5.96
CA PHE A 58 13.90 4.70 -5.25
C PHE A 58 14.07 4.78 -3.72
N THR A 59 15.04 4.08 -3.13
CA THR A 59 15.26 4.04 -1.67
C THR A 59 16.72 4.25 -1.32
N ASN A 60 16.97 4.80 -0.11
CA ASN A 60 18.33 4.97 0.41
C ASN A 60 19.07 3.64 0.55
N LYS A 61 18.36 2.56 0.89
CA LYS A 61 18.95 1.21 0.94
C LYS A 61 19.42 0.76 -0.44
N ALA A 62 18.61 0.94 -1.49
CA ALA A 62 19.01 0.62 -2.87
C ALA A 62 20.23 1.44 -3.31
N ALA A 63 20.29 2.72 -2.92
CA ALA A 63 21.46 3.56 -3.20
C ALA A 63 22.74 3.03 -2.52
N GLN A 64 22.66 2.59 -1.26
CA GLN A 64 23.80 2.00 -0.54
C GLN A 64 24.24 0.67 -1.17
N GLU A 65 23.30 -0.22 -1.50
CA GLU A 65 23.60 -1.47 -2.17
C GLU A 65 24.23 -1.24 -3.57
N MET A 66 23.74 -0.24 -4.31
CA MET A 66 24.31 0.18 -5.59
C MET A 66 25.76 0.64 -5.45
N ARG A 67 26.04 1.54 -4.48
CA ARG A 67 27.42 2.00 -4.21
C ARG A 67 28.34 0.84 -3.86
N HIS A 68 27.90 -0.05 -2.97
CA HIS A 68 28.70 -1.20 -2.58
C HIS A 68 29.04 -2.10 -3.77
N ARG A 69 28.06 -2.34 -4.64
CA ARG A 69 28.24 -3.15 -5.86
C ARG A 69 29.17 -2.47 -6.86
N ILE A 70 29.04 -1.15 -7.07
CA ILE A 70 29.92 -0.37 -7.96
C ILE A 70 31.36 -0.41 -7.43
N ASN A 71 31.57 -0.13 -6.15
CA ASN A 71 32.89 -0.16 -5.53
C ASN A 71 33.56 -1.54 -5.66
N SER A 72 32.77 -2.62 -5.52
CA SER A 72 33.26 -3.98 -5.72
C SER A 72 33.68 -4.27 -7.18
N LEU A 73 33.00 -3.65 -8.15
CA LEU A 73 33.33 -3.82 -9.58
C LEU A 73 34.59 -3.05 -9.99
N ILE A 74 34.78 -1.86 -9.46
CA ILE A 74 35.92 -0.97 -9.81
C ILE A 74 37.16 -1.27 -8.96
N GLY A 75 37.01 -1.96 -7.83
CA GLY A 75 38.12 -2.34 -6.96
C GLY A 75 38.60 -1.22 -6.03
N GLY A 76 37.73 -0.26 -5.68
CA GLY A 76 38.05 0.86 -4.79
C GLY A 76 36.83 1.68 -4.39
N GLU A 77 37.04 2.75 -3.60
CA GLU A 77 35.98 3.68 -3.20
C GLU A 77 35.83 4.82 -4.23
N TYR A 78 35.25 4.53 -5.37
CA TYR A 78 35.05 5.49 -6.47
C TYR A 78 33.59 5.92 -6.66
N ALA A 79 32.66 5.34 -5.92
CA ALA A 79 31.26 5.67 -6.05
C ALA A 79 30.96 7.07 -5.52
N SER A 80 30.40 7.92 -6.38
CA SER A 80 30.04 9.29 -6.07
C SER A 80 28.91 9.40 -5.04
N ASP A 81 28.88 10.52 -4.35
CA ASP A 81 27.75 10.95 -3.51
C ASP A 81 26.43 11.14 -4.31
N PHE A 82 26.50 11.24 -5.63
CA PHE A 82 25.36 11.36 -6.52
C PHE A 82 24.70 10.02 -6.89
N ILE A 83 25.06 8.91 -6.25
CA ILE A 83 24.28 7.69 -6.21
C ILE A 83 23.34 7.80 -4.99
N CYS A 84 22.09 8.24 -5.20
CA CYS A 84 21.20 8.63 -4.10
C CYS A 84 19.72 8.59 -4.53
N THR A 85 18.80 8.90 -3.61
CA THR A 85 17.39 9.13 -3.96
C THR A 85 17.21 10.52 -4.54
N ILE A 86 16.08 10.77 -5.23
CA ILE A 86 15.76 12.10 -5.79
C ILE A 86 15.74 13.17 -4.69
N HIS A 87 15.13 12.90 -3.53
CA HIS A 87 15.10 13.84 -2.41
C HIS A 87 16.51 14.13 -1.87
N SER A 88 17.36 13.10 -1.75
CA SER A 88 18.76 13.29 -1.35
C SER A 88 19.55 14.11 -2.35
N PHE A 89 19.28 13.96 -3.65
CA PHE A 89 19.84 14.82 -4.69
C PHE A 89 19.36 16.27 -4.52
N CYS A 90 18.05 16.48 -4.35
CA CYS A 90 17.51 17.82 -4.13
C CYS A 90 18.09 18.49 -2.89
N VAL A 91 18.30 17.77 -1.79
CA VAL A 91 18.99 18.33 -0.61
C VAL A 91 20.41 18.81 -0.96
N LYS A 92 21.19 18.03 -1.71
CA LYS A 92 22.56 18.39 -2.11
C LYS A 92 22.56 19.59 -3.05
N PHE A 93 21.66 19.59 -4.01
CA PHE A 93 21.45 20.69 -4.95
C PHE A 93 21.09 21.99 -4.20
N LEU A 94 20.10 21.94 -3.32
CA LEU A 94 19.63 23.08 -2.56
C LEU A 94 20.69 23.62 -1.58
N ARG A 95 21.47 22.77 -0.95
CA ARG A 95 22.60 23.22 -0.10
C ARG A 95 23.64 24.03 -0.88
N GLU A 96 23.76 23.83 -2.18
CA GLU A 96 24.61 24.68 -3.02
C GLU A 96 23.92 25.97 -3.48
N GLU A 97 22.63 25.94 -3.83
CA GLU A 97 21.95 26.99 -4.59
C GLU A 97 20.86 27.77 -3.85
N ILE A 98 20.32 27.26 -2.74
CA ILE A 98 19.11 27.79 -2.07
C ILE A 98 19.28 29.20 -1.52
N PHE A 99 20.54 29.66 -1.29
CA PHE A 99 20.81 31.02 -0.84
C PHE A 99 20.23 32.10 -1.79
N ARG A 100 20.02 31.76 -3.06
CA ARG A 100 19.39 32.62 -4.05
C ARG A 100 17.91 32.90 -3.74
N LEU A 101 17.29 32.04 -2.94
CA LEU A 101 15.91 32.18 -2.47
C LEU A 101 15.84 32.76 -1.04
N GLY A 102 16.99 33.24 -0.50
CA GLY A 102 17.06 33.81 0.85
C GLY A 102 17.04 32.79 1.98
N TYR A 103 17.26 31.51 1.68
CA TYR A 103 17.42 30.46 2.68
C TYR A 103 18.90 30.14 2.96
N PRO A 104 19.25 29.80 4.21
CA PRO A 104 20.59 29.36 4.51
C PRO A 104 20.88 27.97 3.94
N LYS A 105 22.13 27.72 3.61
CA LYS A 105 22.58 26.39 3.15
C LYS A 105 22.38 25.28 4.18
N THR A 106 22.24 25.66 5.45
CA THR A 106 22.05 24.78 6.61
C THR A 106 20.58 24.60 6.99
N PHE A 107 19.65 24.72 6.04
CA PHE A 107 18.23 24.50 6.28
C PHE A 107 17.95 23.11 6.85
N GLN A 108 16.91 23.00 7.67
CA GLN A 108 16.44 21.72 8.22
C GLN A 108 15.47 21.05 7.25
N VAL A 109 15.52 19.73 7.19
CA VAL A 109 14.50 18.92 6.47
C VAL A 109 13.54 18.38 7.50
N LEU A 110 12.26 18.68 7.33
CA LEU A 110 11.19 18.27 8.23
C LEU A 110 10.71 16.85 7.86
N ASP A 111 10.57 16.03 8.87
CA ASP A 111 9.91 14.74 8.75
C ASP A 111 8.38 14.87 9.00
N GLU A 112 7.67 13.74 8.94
CA GLU A 112 6.21 13.71 9.12
C GLU A 112 5.79 14.14 10.54
N GLU A 113 6.57 13.79 11.57
CA GLU A 113 6.28 14.17 12.95
C GLU A 113 6.54 15.66 13.19
N ASP A 114 7.60 16.20 12.59
CA ASP A 114 7.87 17.64 12.61
C ASP A 114 6.73 18.42 11.95
N MET A 115 6.25 17.96 10.79
CA MET A 115 5.12 18.58 10.09
C MET A 115 3.83 18.50 10.89
N LYS A 116 3.56 17.38 11.58
CA LYS A 116 2.43 17.27 12.49
C LYS A 116 2.54 18.25 13.66
N ALA A 117 3.73 18.44 14.21
CA ALA A 117 3.96 19.40 15.29
C ALA A 117 3.69 20.84 14.82
N ILE A 118 4.25 21.24 13.68
CA ILE A 118 4.03 22.57 13.07
C ILE A 118 2.55 22.81 12.77
N ALA A 119 1.87 21.82 12.19
CA ALA A 119 0.44 21.93 11.89
C ALA A 119 -0.43 22.05 13.17
N LYS A 120 -0.08 21.35 14.26
CA LYS A 120 -0.74 21.49 15.57
C LYS A 120 -0.60 22.91 16.12
N GLU A 121 0.58 23.50 16.00
CA GLU A 121 0.82 24.88 16.40
C GLU A 121 0.02 25.87 15.53
N ALA A 122 -0.05 25.63 14.21
CA ALA A 122 -0.86 26.44 13.29
C ALA A 122 -2.37 26.38 13.64
N HIS A 123 -2.89 25.20 14.03
CA HIS A 123 -4.28 25.06 14.51
C HIS A 123 -4.51 25.89 15.78
N GLU A 124 -3.58 25.86 16.75
CA GLU A 124 -3.67 26.65 17.97
C GLU A 124 -3.73 28.14 17.69
N GLU A 125 -2.85 28.63 16.84
CA GLU A 125 -2.79 30.05 16.45
C GLU A 125 -4.11 30.53 15.82
N ASN A 126 -4.77 29.65 15.06
CA ASN A 126 -6.06 29.94 14.42
C ASN A 126 -7.27 29.63 15.32
N GLY A 127 -7.08 29.28 16.60
CA GLY A 127 -8.15 28.96 17.54
C GLY A 127 -8.91 27.65 17.24
N LEU A 128 -8.28 26.73 16.49
CA LEU A 128 -8.90 25.48 16.06
C LEU A 128 -8.47 24.29 16.92
N GLU A 129 -9.25 23.22 16.87
CA GLU A 129 -8.96 22.00 17.63
C GLU A 129 -7.70 21.30 17.09
N ARG A 130 -6.84 20.84 18.03
CA ARG A 130 -5.59 20.11 17.75
C ARG A 130 -5.79 18.59 17.71
N LYS A 131 -6.98 18.10 17.37
CA LYS A 131 -7.19 16.65 17.23
C LYS A 131 -6.28 16.11 16.15
N GLU A 132 -5.65 14.98 16.41
CA GLU A 132 -4.69 14.34 15.50
C GLU A 132 -5.29 14.12 14.10
N SER A 133 -6.54 13.67 14.05
CA SER A 133 -7.32 13.51 12.84
C SER A 133 -7.50 14.77 12.01
N THR A 134 -7.86 15.88 12.69
CA THR A 134 -8.06 17.18 12.02
C THR A 134 -6.73 17.67 11.43
N VAL A 135 -5.63 17.47 12.17
CA VAL A 135 -4.28 17.82 11.74
C VAL A 135 -3.84 16.95 10.55
N GLU A 136 -4.05 15.64 10.60
CA GLU A 136 -3.67 14.73 9.51
C GLU A 136 -4.51 14.98 8.25
N ARG A 137 -5.81 15.25 8.39
CA ARG A 137 -6.64 15.65 7.25
C ARG A 137 -6.14 16.95 6.64
N PHE A 138 -5.86 17.96 7.47
CA PHE A 138 -5.30 19.23 7.01
C PHE A 138 -3.97 19.02 6.27
N LEU A 139 -3.04 18.19 6.80
CA LEU A 139 -1.77 17.93 6.14
C LEU A 139 -1.94 17.26 4.77
N ARG A 140 -2.86 16.31 4.63
CA ARG A 140 -3.18 15.75 3.30
C ARG A 140 -3.64 16.83 2.31
N ASP A 141 -4.49 17.74 2.76
CA ASP A 141 -5.01 18.82 1.92
C ASP A 141 -3.95 19.92 1.70
N PHE A 142 -3.04 20.11 2.64
CA PHE A 142 -1.88 20.98 2.57
C PHE A 142 -0.94 20.58 1.42
N TYR A 143 -0.56 19.30 1.34
CA TYR A 143 0.28 18.81 0.24
C TYR A 143 -0.42 18.88 -1.12
N LYS A 144 -1.73 18.60 -1.17
CA LYS A 144 -2.51 18.80 -2.39
C LYS A 144 -2.53 20.27 -2.82
N THR A 145 -2.62 21.19 -1.86
CA THR A 145 -2.59 22.64 -2.14
C THR A 145 -1.25 23.06 -2.70
N LYS A 146 -0.11 22.60 -2.13
CA LYS A 146 1.22 22.84 -2.70
C LYS A 146 1.30 22.35 -4.15
N ALA A 147 0.84 21.14 -4.43
CA ALA A 147 0.84 20.57 -5.78
C ALA A 147 -0.06 21.34 -6.76
N LEU A 148 -1.24 21.81 -6.32
CA LEU A 148 -2.18 22.55 -7.16
C LEU A 148 -1.72 23.98 -7.46
N THR A 149 -1.12 24.65 -6.49
CA THR A 149 -0.73 26.06 -6.58
C THR A 149 0.69 26.28 -7.09
N GLY A 150 1.55 25.27 -6.98
CA GLY A 150 2.88 25.16 -7.60
C GLY A 150 3.68 26.46 -7.60
N GLU A 151 3.75 27.14 -8.75
CA GLU A 151 4.54 28.37 -8.93
C GLU A 151 4.00 29.55 -8.10
N GLU A 152 2.69 29.67 -7.92
CA GLU A 152 2.09 30.74 -7.09
C GLU A 152 2.50 30.54 -5.62
N TYR A 153 2.47 29.27 -5.11
CA TYR A 153 2.96 28.95 -3.78
C TYR A 153 4.40 29.41 -3.58
N ILE A 154 5.31 29.09 -4.51
CA ILE A 154 6.72 29.46 -4.43
C ILE A 154 6.87 30.98 -4.41
N LYS A 155 6.23 31.69 -5.34
CA LYS A 155 6.31 33.15 -5.45
C LYS A 155 5.74 33.87 -4.24
N THR A 156 4.65 33.36 -3.70
CA THR A 156 3.90 33.96 -2.62
C THR A 156 4.55 33.80 -1.26
N PHE A 157 5.01 32.59 -0.94
CA PHE A 157 5.42 32.25 0.42
C PHE A 157 6.94 32.12 0.60
N LEU A 158 7.67 31.78 -0.45
CA LEU A 158 9.05 31.36 -0.32
C LEU A 158 10.07 32.44 -0.74
N LEU A 159 9.70 33.31 -1.68
CA LEU A 159 10.60 34.37 -2.11
C LEU A 159 10.65 35.53 -1.09
N PRO A 160 11.86 36.10 -0.83
CA PRO A 160 11.98 37.28 0.00
C PRO A 160 11.09 38.45 -0.54
N GLY A 161 10.24 39.00 0.34
CA GLY A 161 9.36 40.10 -0.03
C GLY A 161 8.10 39.69 -0.82
N GLY A 162 7.85 38.40 -1.00
CA GLY A 162 6.58 37.91 -1.57
C GLY A 162 5.36 38.30 -0.73
N PRO A 163 4.15 38.32 -1.32
CA PRO A 163 2.93 38.88 -0.70
C PRO A 163 2.39 38.00 0.45
N GLN A 164 2.91 36.81 0.73
CA GLN A 164 2.51 35.91 1.82
C GLN A 164 1.01 35.56 1.88
N LEU A 165 0.28 35.78 0.79
CA LEU A 165 -1.14 35.45 0.64
C LEU A 165 -1.40 35.03 -0.81
N PHE A 166 -2.23 34.02 -1.00
CA PHE A 166 -2.70 33.64 -2.34
C PHE A 166 -3.48 34.79 -3.00
N SER A 167 -3.56 34.80 -4.32
CA SER A 167 -4.49 35.64 -5.06
C SER A 167 -5.93 35.41 -4.57
N GLN A 168 -6.80 36.42 -4.71
CA GLN A 168 -8.20 36.30 -4.28
C GLN A 168 -8.90 35.08 -4.94
N ASP A 169 -8.60 34.84 -6.22
CA ASP A 169 -9.21 33.76 -6.99
C ASP A 169 -8.74 32.38 -6.46
N THR A 170 -7.44 32.23 -6.24
CA THR A 170 -6.88 31.00 -5.68
C THR A 170 -7.40 30.73 -4.25
N ALA A 171 -7.41 31.77 -3.40
CA ALA A 171 -7.94 31.68 -2.06
C ALA A 171 -9.42 31.27 -2.03
N ALA A 172 -10.25 31.85 -2.90
CA ALA A 172 -11.66 31.50 -3.03
C ALA A 172 -11.85 30.06 -3.52
N GLN A 173 -11.04 29.59 -4.46
CA GLN A 173 -11.07 28.23 -4.94
C GLN A 173 -10.67 27.24 -3.85
N LEU A 174 -9.59 27.48 -3.12
CA LEU A 174 -9.13 26.65 -2.02
C LEU A 174 -10.17 26.59 -0.89
N THR A 175 -10.76 27.74 -0.53
CA THR A 175 -11.83 27.81 0.48
C THR A 175 -13.05 26.98 0.06
N LYS A 176 -13.43 27.03 -1.20
CA LYS A 176 -14.55 26.22 -1.74
C LYS A 176 -14.29 24.71 -1.67
N VAL A 177 -13.05 24.28 -1.88
CA VAL A 177 -12.68 22.88 -1.94
C VAL A 177 -12.39 22.31 -0.54
N TYR A 178 -11.65 23.04 0.30
CA TYR A 178 -11.10 22.56 1.56
C TYR A 178 -11.70 23.21 2.81
N GLY A 179 -12.56 24.23 2.66
CA GLY A 179 -13.23 24.93 3.76
C GLY A 179 -12.60 26.27 4.15
N GLU A 180 -13.33 27.04 4.96
CA GLU A 180 -13.00 28.44 5.29
C GLU A 180 -11.65 28.63 6.00
N ASN A 181 -11.26 27.69 6.84
CA ASN A 181 -10.03 27.80 7.63
C ASN A 181 -8.78 27.30 6.87
N HIS A 182 -8.93 26.70 5.70
CA HIS A 182 -7.80 26.05 5.01
C HIS A 182 -6.70 27.04 4.64
N VAL A 183 -7.06 28.18 4.05
CA VAL A 183 -6.08 29.19 3.60
C VAL A 183 -5.31 29.79 4.78
N SER A 184 -5.98 30.08 5.90
CA SER A 184 -5.32 30.60 7.09
C SER A 184 -4.38 29.59 7.74
N LEU A 185 -4.82 28.34 7.85
CA LEU A 185 -3.97 27.25 8.35
C LEU A 185 -2.76 26.99 7.46
N PHE A 186 -2.98 26.96 6.14
CA PHE A 186 -1.91 26.82 5.17
C PHE A 186 -0.88 27.93 5.33
N THR A 187 -1.32 29.18 5.37
CA THR A 187 -0.46 30.35 5.56
C THR A 187 0.33 30.27 6.87
N SER A 188 -0.35 29.99 7.99
CA SER A 188 0.30 29.85 9.30
C SER A 188 1.34 28.73 9.31
N THR A 189 1.07 27.59 8.67
CA THR A 189 2.00 26.47 8.58
C THR A 189 3.26 26.86 7.80
N ILE A 190 3.11 27.43 6.60
CA ILE A 190 4.24 27.87 5.77
C ILE A 190 5.08 28.96 6.45
N LEU A 191 4.45 29.92 7.10
CA LEU A 191 5.18 30.96 7.83
C LEU A 191 6.01 30.40 9.00
N ARG A 192 5.59 29.29 9.62
CA ARG A 192 6.34 28.59 10.63
C ARG A 192 7.50 27.80 10.04
N GLU A 193 7.28 27.03 8.95
CA GLU A 193 8.39 26.39 8.21
C GLU A 193 9.46 27.40 7.86
N ARG A 194 9.06 28.55 7.34
CA ARG A 194 9.98 29.64 7.00
C ARG A 194 10.67 30.24 8.22
N LYS A 195 9.96 30.43 9.34
CA LYS A 195 10.55 30.91 10.59
C LYS A 195 11.62 29.98 11.12
N TYR A 196 11.42 28.66 10.98
CA TYR A 196 12.38 27.64 11.38
C TYR A 196 13.47 27.39 10.33
N LEU A 197 13.44 28.09 9.19
CA LEU A 197 14.35 27.90 8.05
C LEU A 197 14.38 26.42 7.63
N SER A 198 13.23 25.81 7.56
CA SER A 198 13.04 24.38 7.29
C SER A 198 12.24 24.16 6.00
N LEU A 199 12.38 22.99 5.41
CA LEU A 199 11.72 22.55 4.20
C LEU A 199 11.16 21.14 4.41
N ASP A 200 9.96 20.88 3.95
CA ASP A 200 9.43 19.53 3.87
C ASP A 200 9.89 18.81 2.58
N PHE A 201 9.51 17.53 2.42
CA PHE A 201 9.93 16.74 1.26
C PHE A 201 9.45 17.29 -0.07
N ASP A 202 8.23 17.85 -0.14
CA ASP A 202 7.70 18.43 -1.36
C ASP A 202 8.45 19.72 -1.74
N ASP A 203 8.82 20.55 -0.74
CA ASP A 203 9.61 21.76 -0.95
C ASP A 203 10.97 21.45 -1.56
N LEU A 204 11.60 20.34 -1.20
CA LEU A 204 12.88 19.95 -1.81
C LEU A 204 12.76 19.82 -3.33
N ILE A 205 11.69 19.20 -3.80
CA ILE A 205 11.42 19.03 -5.24
C ILE A 205 11.03 20.35 -5.88
N PHE A 206 10.06 21.07 -5.29
CA PHE A 206 9.57 22.33 -5.83
C PHE A 206 10.67 23.38 -5.95
N PHE A 207 11.50 23.57 -4.94
CA PHE A 207 12.60 24.53 -4.99
C PHE A 207 13.67 24.16 -6.00
N THR A 208 13.99 22.88 -6.10
CA THR A 208 14.94 22.40 -7.10
C THR A 208 14.46 22.73 -8.51
N ILE A 209 13.19 22.42 -8.82
CA ILE A 209 12.60 22.74 -10.11
C ILE A 209 12.59 24.26 -10.35
N TYR A 210 12.14 25.04 -9.37
CA TYR A 210 12.06 26.49 -9.48
C TYR A 210 13.42 27.12 -9.81
N LEU A 211 14.49 26.71 -9.11
CA LEU A 211 15.85 27.17 -9.36
C LEU A 211 16.36 26.76 -10.75
N LEU A 212 16.10 25.53 -11.17
CA LEU A 212 16.48 25.06 -12.50
C LEU A 212 15.75 25.80 -13.63
N GLU A 213 14.50 26.22 -13.42
CA GLU A 213 13.71 26.93 -14.44
C GLU A 213 14.00 28.41 -14.50
N ASN A 214 14.10 29.08 -13.35
CA ASN A 214 14.14 30.54 -13.26
C ASN A 214 15.56 31.10 -13.16
N PHE A 215 16.59 30.27 -12.95
CA PHE A 215 17.99 30.70 -12.88
C PHE A 215 18.84 29.98 -13.93
N PRO A 216 18.98 30.55 -15.14
CA PRO A 216 19.70 29.93 -16.24
C PRO A 216 21.14 29.52 -15.88
N GLU A 217 21.83 30.34 -15.09
CA GLU A 217 23.20 30.04 -14.66
C GLU A 217 23.28 28.83 -13.73
N VAL A 218 22.28 28.62 -12.87
CA VAL A 218 22.15 27.41 -12.02
C VAL A 218 21.93 26.20 -12.90
N ARG A 219 20.96 26.30 -13.81
CA ARG A 219 20.64 25.23 -14.77
C ARG A 219 21.87 24.82 -15.58
N GLU A 220 22.57 25.80 -16.18
CA GLU A 220 23.77 25.53 -16.98
C GLU A 220 24.89 24.89 -16.15
N LYS A 221 25.11 25.36 -14.91
CA LYS A 221 26.07 24.79 -13.99
C LYS A 221 25.81 23.31 -13.78
N TRP A 222 24.57 22.96 -13.39
CA TRP A 222 24.20 21.57 -13.08
C TRP A 222 24.10 20.69 -14.32
N GLN A 223 23.65 21.21 -15.45
CA GLN A 223 23.71 20.50 -16.73
C GLN A 223 25.14 20.20 -17.21
N LYS A 224 26.11 21.08 -16.89
CA LYS A 224 27.52 20.82 -17.15
C LYS A 224 28.11 19.78 -16.20
N LYS A 225 27.65 19.78 -14.95
CA LYS A 225 28.13 18.85 -13.92
C LYS A 225 27.56 17.45 -14.13
N MET A 226 26.26 17.32 -14.42
CA MET A 226 25.59 16.02 -14.59
C MET A 226 25.57 15.59 -16.06
N ASN A 227 26.72 15.07 -16.53
CA ASN A 227 26.85 14.64 -17.93
C ASN A 227 26.03 13.37 -18.24
N TYR A 228 25.84 12.53 -17.24
CA TYR A 228 25.06 11.29 -17.33
C TYR A 228 24.02 11.25 -16.20
N VAL A 229 22.78 11.05 -16.56
CA VAL A 229 21.66 10.89 -15.63
C VAL A 229 21.13 9.46 -15.80
N MET A 230 21.16 8.68 -14.72
CA MET A 230 20.69 7.29 -14.68
C MET A 230 19.59 7.17 -13.63
N VAL A 231 18.47 6.56 -13.99
CA VAL A 231 17.28 6.45 -13.11
C VAL A 231 16.85 4.99 -13.03
N ASP A 232 16.85 4.44 -11.81
CA ASP A 232 16.28 3.12 -11.49
C ASP A 232 14.81 3.22 -11.12
N GLU A 233 14.05 2.16 -11.37
CA GLU A 233 12.62 2.05 -11.05
C GLU A 233 11.79 3.24 -11.59
N VAL A 234 12.13 3.72 -12.79
CA VAL A 234 11.56 4.93 -13.37
C VAL A 234 10.03 4.90 -13.49
N GLN A 235 9.42 3.73 -13.54
CA GLN A 235 7.97 3.57 -13.58
C GLN A 235 7.25 4.02 -12.29
N ASP A 236 7.99 4.24 -11.20
CA ASP A 236 7.43 4.73 -9.94
C ASP A 236 7.64 6.24 -9.74
N CYS A 237 8.30 6.90 -10.69
CA CYS A 237 8.56 8.34 -10.64
C CYS A 237 7.32 9.16 -11.02
N ASN A 238 7.13 10.28 -10.34
CA ASN A 238 6.06 11.24 -10.66
C ASN A 238 6.49 12.27 -11.71
N GLY A 239 5.56 13.08 -12.20
CA GLY A 239 5.85 14.07 -13.25
C GLY A 239 6.87 15.15 -12.83
N LEU A 240 7.00 15.47 -11.54
CA LEU A 240 8.00 16.43 -11.05
C LEU A 240 9.41 15.82 -11.07
N ASP A 241 9.53 14.55 -10.72
CA ASP A 241 10.79 13.82 -10.81
C ASP A 241 11.28 13.79 -12.26
N TRP A 242 10.39 13.49 -13.20
CA TRP A 242 10.68 13.52 -14.63
C TRP A 242 11.18 14.88 -15.10
N LYS A 243 10.56 15.96 -14.63
CA LYS A 243 10.95 17.33 -14.96
C LYS A 243 12.40 17.63 -14.53
N ILE A 244 12.84 17.15 -13.38
CA ILE A 244 14.23 17.27 -12.92
C ILE A 244 15.16 16.48 -13.85
N TYR A 245 14.85 15.22 -14.16
CA TYR A 245 15.71 14.37 -15.01
C TYR A 245 15.88 14.94 -16.41
N GLU A 246 14.79 15.37 -17.02
CA GLU A 246 14.80 15.97 -18.35
C GLU A 246 15.56 17.30 -18.39
N THR A 247 15.35 18.13 -17.37
CA THR A 247 16.05 19.42 -17.27
C THR A 247 17.56 19.22 -17.13
N LEU A 248 17.99 18.30 -16.26
CA LEU A 248 19.42 18.05 -16.03
C LEU A 248 20.10 17.44 -17.25
N SER A 249 19.45 16.48 -17.92
CA SER A 249 20.00 15.78 -19.09
C SER A 249 19.92 16.58 -20.38
N ALA A 250 19.15 17.67 -20.46
CA ALA A 250 18.82 18.37 -21.69
C ALA A 250 20.04 18.86 -22.50
N LYS A 251 21.16 19.16 -21.85
CA LYS A 251 22.37 19.67 -22.53
C LYS A 251 23.15 18.57 -23.25
N HIS A 252 23.34 17.44 -22.61
CA HIS A 252 24.14 16.32 -23.10
C HIS A 252 23.27 15.24 -23.77
N GLY A 253 21.98 15.19 -23.46
CA GLY A 253 21.04 14.19 -23.96
C GLY A 253 21.18 12.82 -23.29
N ASN A 254 22.14 12.63 -22.38
CA ASN A 254 22.49 11.34 -21.78
C ASN A 254 21.56 11.01 -20.59
N LEU A 255 20.44 10.39 -20.92
CA LEU A 255 19.42 9.97 -19.96
C LEU A 255 19.17 8.47 -20.09
N PHE A 256 19.55 7.73 -19.06
CA PHE A 256 19.40 6.29 -18.99
C PHE A 256 18.28 5.91 -18.01
N LEU A 257 17.19 5.37 -18.54
CA LEU A 257 15.97 5.06 -17.80
C LEU A 257 15.80 3.55 -17.71
N VAL A 258 15.75 3.02 -16.49
CA VAL A 258 15.52 1.60 -16.26
C VAL A 258 14.25 1.40 -15.46
N GLY A 259 13.36 0.54 -15.96
CA GLY A 259 12.10 0.27 -15.26
C GLY A 259 11.37 -0.94 -15.81
N ASP A 260 10.33 -1.33 -15.06
CA ASP A 260 9.39 -2.36 -15.44
C ASP A 260 7.96 -1.81 -15.38
N PRO A 261 7.32 -1.51 -16.52
CA PRO A 261 5.95 -1.02 -16.54
C PRO A 261 4.95 -1.95 -15.83
N ASP A 262 5.22 -3.27 -15.88
CA ASP A 262 4.39 -4.27 -15.23
C ASP A 262 4.57 -4.34 -13.70
N GLN A 263 5.50 -3.56 -13.13
CA GLN A 263 5.71 -3.40 -11.68
C GLN A 263 5.32 -2.02 -11.14
N THR A 264 4.59 -1.21 -11.91
CA THR A 264 4.04 0.07 -11.43
C THR A 264 2.91 -0.19 -10.45
N ILE A 265 3.15 0.05 -9.16
CA ILE A 265 2.19 -0.18 -8.06
C ILE A 265 2.04 1.03 -7.14
N TYR A 266 2.48 2.22 -7.58
CA TYR A 266 2.44 3.47 -6.84
C TYR A 266 1.73 4.60 -7.61
N GLU A 267 0.83 4.26 -8.55
CA GLU A 267 0.02 5.26 -9.27
C GLU A 267 -0.84 6.11 -8.30
N TRP A 268 -1.28 5.51 -7.20
CA TRP A 268 -1.99 6.21 -6.13
C TRP A 268 -1.12 7.26 -5.38
N ARG A 269 0.22 7.18 -5.50
CA ARG A 269 1.20 8.18 -5.03
C ARG A 269 1.62 9.17 -6.11
N GLY A 270 1.05 9.08 -7.31
CA GLY A 270 1.34 9.97 -8.42
C GLY A 270 2.40 9.46 -9.41
N ALA A 271 2.75 8.18 -9.38
CA ALA A 271 3.61 7.59 -10.42
C ALA A 271 2.99 7.78 -11.80
N ASP A 272 3.78 8.24 -12.77
CA ASP A 272 3.35 8.57 -14.13
C ASP A 272 3.80 7.51 -15.14
N LEU A 273 3.08 6.38 -15.12
CA LEU A 273 3.33 5.30 -16.08
C LEU A 273 3.20 5.74 -17.54
N PRO A 274 2.17 6.53 -17.95
CA PRO A 274 2.08 7.05 -19.31
C PRO A 274 3.34 7.79 -19.78
N GLN A 275 4.01 8.55 -18.92
CA GLN A 275 5.23 9.26 -19.29
C GLN A 275 6.38 8.29 -19.59
N PHE A 276 6.51 7.21 -18.83
CA PHE A 276 7.50 6.16 -19.12
C PHE A 276 7.18 5.38 -20.39
N LEU A 277 5.90 5.03 -20.62
CA LEU A 277 5.49 4.31 -21.83
C LEU A 277 5.70 5.15 -23.09
N ASN A 278 5.42 6.45 -23.04
CA ASN A 278 5.42 7.35 -24.18
C ASN A 278 6.75 8.11 -24.36
N CYS A 279 7.74 7.95 -23.47
CA CYS A 279 9.04 8.57 -23.67
C CYS A 279 9.63 8.08 -24.99
N LYS A 280 10.26 8.99 -25.75
CA LYS A 280 10.85 8.69 -27.05
C LYS A 280 12.35 8.44 -26.88
N PRO A 281 12.78 7.20 -26.65
CA PRO A 281 14.21 6.88 -26.55
C PRO A 281 14.88 6.85 -27.94
N GLN A 282 16.18 7.11 -27.98
CA GLN A 282 17.01 6.85 -29.14
C GLN A 282 17.40 5.36 -29.21
N THR A 283 17.58 4.75 -28.04
CA THR A 283 17.86 3.32 -27.90
C THR A 283 16.85 2.71 -26.93
N ASP A 284 16.14 1.67 -27.37
CA ASP A 284 15.12 0.97 -26.60
C ASP A 284 15.48 -0.51 -26.48
N ILE A 285 15.77 -0.97 -25.26
CA ILE A 285 16.25 -2.33 -25.02
C ILE A 285 15.29 -3.06 -24.09
N VAL A 286 14.83 -4.24 -24.48
CA VAL A 286 13.99 -5.11 -23.66
C VAL A 286 14.83 -6.23 -23.06
N MET A 287 14.90 -6.31 -21.73
CA MET A 287 15.55 -7.36 -20.98
C MET A 287 14.48 -8.31 -20.39
N ALA A 288 14.15 -9.35 -21.13
CA ALA A 288 13.10 -10.31 -20.76
C ALA A 288 13.65 -11.57 -20.05
N GLN A 289 14.96 -11.83 -20.08
CA GLN A 289 15.55 -12.98 -19.41
C GLN A 289 15.58 -12.78 -17.89
N ASN A 290 14.90 -13.67 -17.19
CA ASN A 290 14.83 -13.67 -15.72
C ASN A 290 15.86 -14.66 -15.16
N TYR A 291 16.55 -14.26 -14.09
CA TYR A 291 17.56 -15.05 -13.38
C TYR A 291 17.12 -15.45 -11.96
N ARG A 292 15.91 -15.08 -11.58
CA ARG A 292 15.37 -15.27 -10.23
C ARG A 292 14.52 -16.52 -10.10
N SER A 293 13.53 -16.67 -10.96
CA SER A 293 12.41 -17.58 -10.79
C SER A 293 12.46 -18.76 -11.78
N THR A 294 11.80 -19.85 -11.41
CA THR A 294 11.57 -20.99 -12.30
C THR A 294 10.58 -20.65 -13.43
N ALA A 295 10.58 -21.43 -14.50
CA ALA A 295 9.71 -21.20 -15.66
C ALA A 295 8.21 -21.28 -15.32
N THR A 296 7.80 -22.18 -14.42
CA THR A 296 6.40 -22.31 -13.97
C THR A 296 5.92 -21.01 -13.33
N ILE A 297 6.73 -20.40 -12.46
CA ILE A 297 6.40 -19.12 -11.79
C ILE A 297 6.29 -17.99 -12.83
N LEU A 298 7.24 -17.93 -13.78
CA LEU A 298 7.21 -16.88 -14.82
C LEU A 298 6.03 -17.03 -15.77
N ASN A 299 5.70 -18.26 -16.16
CA ASN A 299 4.54 -18.51 -17.00
C ASN A 299 3.24 -18.09 -16.31
N ALA A 300 3.13 -18.28 -15.00
CA ALA A 300 1.99 -17.77 -14.22
C ALA A 300 1.97 -16.25 -14.18
N ALA A 301 3.12 -15.61 -13.95
CA ALA A 301 3.23 -14.15 -13.98
C ALA A 301 2.87 -13.57 -15.36
N ASN A 302 3.36 -14.18 -16.45
CA ASN A 302 3.00 -13.79 -17.81
C ASN A 302 1.49 -13.94 -18.07
N SER A 303 0.87 -15.06 -17.62
CA SER A 303 -0.57 -15.29 -17.77
C SER A 303 -1.42 -14.22 -17.09
N ILE A 304 -1.02 -13.78 -15.89
CA ILE A 304 -1.74 -12.73 -15.17
C ILE A 304 -1.61 -11.39 -15.89
N ILE A 305 -0.38 -10.98 -16.21
CA ILE A 305 -0.13 -9.63 -16.68
C ILE A 305 -0.56 -9.40 -18.15
N GLU A 306 -0.74 -10.46 -18.95
CA GLU A 306 -1.22 -10.34 -20.32
C GLU A 306 -2.63 -9.73 -20.44
N HIS A 307 -3.40 -9.73 -19.34
CA HIS A 307 -4.74 -9.14 -19.29
C HIS A 307 -4.74 -7.60 -19.10
N ASN A 308 -3.59 -6.96 -18.93
CA ASN A 308 -3.47 -5.51 -18.91
C ASN A 308 -3.28 -4.96 -20.32
N ASP A 309 -3.93 -3.83 -20.61
CA ASP A 309 -3.80 -3.13 -21.91
C ASP A 309 -2.63 -2.13 -21.91
N GLU A 310 -2.48 -1.37 -20.81
CA GLU A 310 -1.42 -0.35 -20.68
C GLU A 310 -0.08 -0.99 -20.30
N ARG A 311 0.59 -1.59 -21.29
CA ARG A 311 1.89 -2.23 -21.09
C ARG A 311 2.76 -2.29 -22.35
N ILE A 312 4.06 -2.48 -22.16
CA ILE A 312 4.97 -2.89 -23.24
C ILE A 312 5.04 -4.41 -23.21
N LYS A 313 4.60 -5.06 -24.29
CA LYS A 313 4.58 -6.52 -24.38
C LYS A 313 5.99 -7.10 -24.27
N LYS A 314 6.18 -7.95 -23.29
CA LYS A 314 7.36 -8.76 -23.08
C LYS A 314 6.96 -10.06 -22.39
N ASP A 315 7.53 -11.16 -22.81
CA ASP A 315 7.32 -12.45 -22.17
C ASP A 315 8.60 -12.82 -21.42
N LEU A 316 8.47 -12.92 -20.09
CA LEU A 316 9.60 -13.33 -19.27
C LEU A 316 9.90 -14.80 -19.52
N PHE A 317 11.21 -15.09 -19.67
CA PHE A 317 11.70 -16.46 -19.77
C PHE A 317 12.93 -16.67 -18.88
N THR A 318 13.23 -17.92 -18.56
CA THR A 318 14.37 -18.28 -17.72
C THR A 318 15.07 -19.53 -18.21
N CYS A 319 16.33 -19.67 -17.83
CA CYS A 319 17.12 -20.89 -18.03
C CYS A 319 17.31 -21.69 -16.72
N THR A 320 16.67 -21.29 -15.60
CA THR A 320 16.81 -21.97 -14.30
C THR A 320 16.01 -23.26 -14.17
N GLY A 321 15.33 -23.69 -15.25
CA GLY A 321 14.53 -24.92 -15.26
C GLY A 321 13.03 -24.70 -15.07
N LEU A 322 12.26 -25.79 -15.24
CA LEU A 322 10.79 -25.71 -15.21
C LEU A 322 10.28 -25.34 -13.83
N GLY A 323 10.84 -25.95 -12.77
CA GLY A 323 10.35 -25.79 -11.41
C GLY A 323 9.10 -26.65 -11.10
N GLU A 324 8.66 -26.61 -9.85
CA GLU A 324 7.46 -27.30 -9.39
C GLU A 324 6.20 -26.52 -9.78
N LYS A 325 5.06 -27.23 -9.85
CA LYS A 325 3.75 -26.59 -10.01
C LYS A 325 3.44 -25.70 -8.81
N ILE A 326 2.76 -24.61 -9.07
CA ILE A 326 2.22 -23.72 -8.04
C ILE A 326 1.18 -24.51 -7.24
N ILE A 327 1.15 -24.32 -5.94
CA ILE A 327 0.11 -24.91 -5.11
C ILE A 327 -0.90 -23.81 -4.78
N HIS A 328 -2.13 -24.00 -5.20
CA HIS A 328 -3.29 -23.22 -4.76
C HIS A 328 -3.96 -24.00 -3.63
N PHE A 329 -4.19 -23.34 -2.50
CA PHE A 329 -4.92 -23.91 -1.37
C PHE A 329 -6.22 -23.17 -1.12
N HIS A 330 -7.32 -23.93 -1.09
CA HIS A 330 -8.64 -23.47 -0.71
C HIS A 330 -8.94 -23.83 0.74
N GLY A 331 -9.11 -22.82 1.60
CA GLY A 331 -9.48 -22.96 3.00
C GLY A 331 -10.96 -22.78 3.25
N LYS A 332 -11.58 -23.59 4.10
CA LYS A 332 -12.99 -23.39 4.52
C LYS A 332 -13.20 -22.10 5.34
N ASP A 333 -12.15 -21.59 5.93
CA ASP A 333 -12.09 -20.36 6.70
C ASP A 333 -10.65 -19.85 6.79
N GLU A 334 -10.47 -18.62 7.28
CA GLU A 334 -9.15 -17.97 7.45
C GLU A 334 -8.20 -18.75 8.35
N LYS A 335 -8.72 -19.45 9.36
CA LYS A 335 -7.89 -20.27 10.28
C LYS A 335 -7.31 -21.47 9.57
N LYS A 336 -8.14 -22.15 8.76
CA LYS A 336 -7.70 -23.29 7.97
C LYS A 336 -6.66 -22.89 6.93
N GLU A 337 -6.84 -21.70 6.31
CA GLU A 337 -5.85 -21.11 5.44
C GLU A 337 -4.52 -20.86 6.18
N ALA A 338 -4.57 -20.17 7.30
CA ALA A 338 -3.40 -19.84 8.11
C ALA A 338 -2.70 -21.09 8.71
N ASP A 339 -3.48 -22.06 9.19
CA ASP A 339 -2.94 -23.35 9.69
C ASP A 339 -2.25 -24.14 8.58
N TRP A 340 -2.82 -24.16 7.37
CA TRP A 340 -2.19 -24.79 6.22
C TRP A 340 -0.87 -24.09 5.83
N ILE A 341 -0.85 -22.75 5.79
CA ILE A 341 0.38 -21.97 5.54
C ILE A 341 1.45 -22.36 6.55
N SER A 342 1.13 -22.38 7.85
CA SER A 342 2.06 -22.73 8.93
C SER A 342 2.64 -24.13 8.75
N GLN A 343 1.78 -25.14 8.53
CA GLN A 343 2.21 -26.52 8.32
C GLN A 343 3.02 -26.67 7.03
N LYS A 344 2.66 -25.95 5.98
CA LYS A 344 3.37 -26.01 4.69
C LYS A 344 4.76 -25.39 4.80
N ILE A 345 4.93 -24.29 5.53
CA ILE A 345 6.24 -23.69 5.81
C ILE A 345 7.14 -24.69 6.52
N LEU A 346 6.68 -25.30 7.61
CA LEU A 346 7.46 -26.28 8.39
C LEU A 346 7.84 -27.53 7.58
N LYS A 347 7.04 -27.90 6.58
CA LYS A 347 7.34 -29.02 5.66
C LYS A 347 8.25 -28.64 4.51
N THR A 348 8.35 -27.35 4.18
CA THR A 348 9.06 -26.87 2.98
C THR A 348 10.52 -26.60 3.26
N THR A 349 10.86 -26.07 4.43
CA THR A 349 12.24 -25.69 4.78
C THR A 349 12.45 -25.64 6.29
N GLU A 350 13.67 -25.93 6.72
CA GLU A 350 14.13 -25.69 8.09
C GLU A 350 14.58 -24.24 8.29
N ASN A 351 14.95 -23.55 7.21
CA ASN A 351 15.35 -22.15 7.25
C ASN A 351 14.14 -21.25 7.02
N LEU A 352 13.51 -20.79 8.09
CA LEU A 352 12.32 -19.93 8.04
C LEU A 352 12.56 -18.62 7.29
N SER A 353 13.80 -18.12 7.28
CA SER A 353 14.14 -16.89 6.55
C SER A 353 14.05 -17.01 5.02
N ASP A 354 13.95 -18.23 4.50
CA ASP A 354 13.70 -18.50 3.08
C ASP A 354 12.22 -18.26 2.69
N CYS A 355 11.34 -18.13 3.69
CA CYS A 355 9.90 -17.97 3.50
C CYS A 355 9.43 -16.52 3.67
N ALA A 356 8.54 -16.10 2.78
CA ALA A 356 7.77 -14.89 2.94
C ALA A 356 6.27 -15.17 2.77
N VAL A 357 5.45 -14.54 3.62
CA VAL A 357 4.01 -14.49 3.47
C VAL A 357 3.61 -13.08 3.07
N LEU A 358 3.01 -12.98 1.90
CA LEU A 358 2.60 -11.71 1.29
C LEU A 358 1.09 -11.56 1.37
N VAL A 359 0.65 -10.38 1.83
CA VAL A 359 -0.77 -10.04 1.95
C VAL A 359 -1.06 -8.73 1.23
N ARG A 360 -2.32 -8.52 0.79
CA ARG A 360 -2.74 -7.25 0.18
C ARG A 360 -2.80 -6.12 1.19
N SER A 361 -3.27 -6.38 2.38
CA SER A 361 -3.47 -5.40 3.45
C SER A 361 -3.05 -5.96 4.79
N ALA A 362 -2.57 -5.09 5.68
CA ALA A 362 -1.98 -5.50 6.94
C ALA A 362 -2.95 -6.22 7.90
N TYR A 363 -4.27 -5.95 7.81
CA TYR A 363 -5.24 -6.64 8.66
C TYR A 363 -5.28 -8.17 8.44
N LEU A 364 -4.96 -8.63 7.23
CA LEU A 364 -4.93 -10.06 6.90
C LEU A 364 -3.85 -10.83 7.65
N THR A 365 -2.88 -10.16 8.28
CA THR A 365 -1.80 -10.86 8.99
C THR A 365 -2.27 -11.55 10.27
N ARG A 366 -3.39 -11.13 10.86
CA ARG A 366 -3.85 -11.63 12.17
C ARG A 366 -3.99 -13.15 12.25
N ALA A 367 -4.76 -13.75 11.34
CA ALA A 367 -4.97 -15.20 11.35
C ALA A 367 -3.64 -15.95 11.16
N ILE A 368 -2.75 -15.41 10.31
CA ILE A 368 -1.41 -15.93 10.06
C ILE A 368 -0.56 -15.83 11.33
N GLU A 369 -0.56 -14.70 12.01
CA GLU A 369 0.18 -14.46 13.25
C GLU A 369 -0.30 -15.42 14.35
N GLN A 370 -1.61 -15.58 14.52
CA GLN A 370 -2.19 -16.54 15.48
C GLN A 370 -1.76 -17.98 15.17
N SER A 371 -1.80 -18.39 13.91
CA SER A 371 -1.36 -19.72 13.51
C SER A 371 0.15 -19.92 13.72
N PHE A 372 0.98 -18.92 13.42
CA PHE A 372 2.42 -18.99 13.67
C PHE A 372 2.73 -19.13 15.16
N MET A 373 2.03 -18.41 16.03
CA MET A 373 2.15 -18.55 17.48
C MET A 373 1.77 -19.96 17.93
N LYS A 374 0.63 -20.49 17.49
CA LYS A 374 0.17 -21.86 17.79
C LYS A 374 1.20 -22.93 17.37
N HIS A 375 1.80 -22.76 16.19
CA HIS A 375 2.80 -23.69 15.65
C HIS A 375 4.24 -23.37 16.07
N LYS A 376 4.47 -22.36 16.93
CA LYS A 376 5.79 -21.91 17.42
C LYS A 376 6.74 -21.53 16.28
N ILE A 377 6.21 -20.89 15.23
CA ILE A 377 6.98 -20.38 14.10
C ILE A 377 7.44 -18.97 14.43
N SER A 378 8.76 -18.74 14.40
CA SER A 378 9.32 -17.40 14.55
C SER A 378 8.99 -16.56 13.31
N TYR A 379 8.48 -15.33 13.51
CA TYR A 379 8.13 -14.42 12.41
C TYR A 379 8.40 -12.96 12.73
N VAL A 380 8.46 -12.13 11.70
CA VAL A 380 8.55 -10.67 11.81
C VAL A 380 7.56 -10.02 10.83
N ILE A 381 6.85 -9.00 11.31
CA ILE A 381 6.06 -8.12 10.44
C ILE A 381 7.00 -7.06 9.88
N TRP A 382 7.28 -7.14 8.60
CA TRP A 382 8.21 -6.25 7.94
C TRP A 382 7.57 -4.89 7.67
N GLY A 383 8.19 -3.81 8.19
CA GLY A 383 7.67 -2.44 8.03
C GLY A 383 6.34 -2.17 8.73
N GLY A 384 5.94 -3.00 9.68
CA GLY A 384 4.70 -2.87 10.44
C GLY A 384 4.87 -3.26 11.90
N VAL A 385 3.79 -3.08 12.66
CA VAL A 385 3.67 -3.50 14.05
C VAL A 385 2.83 -4.77 14.10
N ARG A 386 3.22 -5.73 14.94
CA ARG A 386 2.45 -6.96 15.15
C ARG A 386 1.01 -6.63 15.55
N PHE A 387 0.06 -7.47 15.15
CA PHE A 387 -1.37 -7.18 15.35
C PHE A 387 -1.68 -6.79 16.80
N PHE A 388 -1.28 -7.59 17.79
CA PHE A 388 -1.53 -7.32 19.19
C PHE A 388 -0.68 -6.18 19.79
N GLU A 389 0.30 -5.68 19.07
CA GLU A 389 1.12 -4.52 19.46
C GLU A 389 0.59 -3.20 18.87
N ARG A 390 -0.34 -3.25 17.93
CA ARG A 390 -0.95 -2.06 17.33
C ARG A 390 -1.65 -1.21 18.38
N LYS A 391 -1.58 0.12 18.21
CA LYS A 391 -2.11 1.08 19.20
C LYS A 391 -3.59 0.84 19.51
N GLU A 392 -4.42 0.76 18.46
CA GLU A 392 -5.87 0.57 18.57
C GLU A 392 -6.23 -0.77 19.22
N ILE A 393 -5.46 -1.81 19.00
CA ILE A 393 -5.64 -3.13 19.60
C ILE A 393 -5.27 -3.08 21.09
N LYS A 394 -4.10 -2.50 21.43
CA LYS A 394 -3.66 -2.33 22.81
C LYS A 394 -4.64 -1.43 23.59
N ASP A 395 -5.20 -0.38 22.98
CA ASP A 395 -6.19 0.48 23.60
C ASP A 395 -7.46 -0.32 23.89
N SER A 396 -7.96 -1.11 22.94
CA SER A 396 -9.15 -1.95 23.11
C SER A 396 -8.97 -3.04 24.16
N LEU A 397 -7.85 -3.74 24.17
CA LEU A 397 -7.51 -4.73 25.19
C LEU A 397 -7.36 -4.07 26.58
N SER A 398 -6.92 -2.81 26.65
CA SER A 398 -6.84 -2.07 27.92
C SER A 398 -8.20 -1.75 28.49
N TYR A 399 -9.24 -1.54 27.66
CA TYR A 399 -10.62 -1.46 28.16
C TYR A 399 -11.06 -2.80 28.81
N LEU A 400 -10.81 -3.92 28.16
CA LEU A 400 -11.12 -5.22 28.72
C LEU A 400 -10.35 -5.51 30.02
N ARG A 401 -9.06 -5.18 30.09
CA ARG A 401 -8.23 -5.32 31.31
C ARG A 401 -8.75 -4.45 32.47
N LEU A 402 -9.16 -3.20 32.15
CA LEU A 402 -9.72 -2.31 33.17
C LEU A 402 -11.04 -2.85 33.72
N VAL A 403 -11.87 -3.47 32.87
CA VAL A 403 -13.12 -4.13 33.29
C VAL A 403 -12.80 -5.36 34.16
N ALA A 404 -11.91 -6.24 33.72
CA ALA A 404 -11.59 -7.51 34.37
C ALA A 404 -10.96 -7.31 35.75
N SER A 405 -9.90 -6.54 35.87
CA SER A 405 -9.06 -6.47 37.07
C SER A 405 -8.88 -5.06 37.65
N GLY A 406 -9.37 -4.02 36.97
CA GLY A 406 -9.09 -2.64 37.39
C GLY A 406 -7.62 -2.21 37.17
N ASP A 407 -6.92 -2.81 36.20
CA ASP A 407 -5.50 -2.62 35.93
C ASP A 407 -5.13 -1.13 35.75
N ASP A 408 -4.25 -0.62 36.60
CA ASP A 408 -3.81 0.77 36.63
C ASP A 408 -2.98 1.16 35.38
N MET A 409 -2.26 0.21 34.77
CA MET A 409 -1.53 0.47 33.52
C MET A 409 -2.51 0.59 32.35
N ALA A 410 -3.53 -0.26 32.31
CA ALA A 410 -4.63 -0.16 31.37
C ALA A 410 -5.39 1.16 31.54
N PHE A 411 -5.67 1.55 32.77
CA PHE A 411 -6.29 2.85 33.08
C PHE A 411 -5.46 4.02 32.54
N LYS A 412 -4.17 4.10 32.86
CA LYS A 412 -3.28 5.17 32.38
C LYS A 412 -3.29 5.30 30.88
N ARG A 413 -3.39 4.15 30.19
CA ARG A 413 -3.41 4.11 28.73
C ARG A 413 -4.68 4.70 28.13
N ILE A 414 -5.85 4.36 28.67
CA ILE A 414 -7.13 4.69 28.06
C ILE A 414 -7.89 5.84 28.72
N ALA A 415 -7.49 6.32 29.88
CA ALA A 415 -8.20 7.34 30.62
C ALA A 415 -8.53 8.59 29.78
N ASN A 416 -7.65 8.96 28.85
CA ASN A 416 -7.85 10.09 27.94
C ASN A 416 -7.89 9.68 26.45
N VAL A 417 -8.23 8.44 26.13
CA VAL A 417 -8.40 7.93 24.76
C VAL A 417 -9.78 7.29 24.63
N PRO A 418 -10.73 7.94 23.90
CA PRO A 418 -10.72 9.31 23.35
C PRO A 418 -10.56 10.41 24.41
N SER A 419 -10.33 11.65 23.98
CA SER A 419 -10.05 12.76 24.90
C SER A 419 -11.21 13.02 25.89
N ARG A 420 -10.90 12.93 27.20
CA ARG A 420 -11.86 13.13 28.31
C ARG A 420 -11.48 14.26 29.25
N LYS A 421 -10.53 15.11 28.82
CA LYS A 421 -9.99 16.22 29.65
C LYS A 421 -9.23 15.71 30.87
N ILE A 422 -8.72 14.48 30.86
CA ILE A 422 -7.83 13.92 31.87
C ILE A 422 -6.39 14.15 31.36
N GLY A 423 -5.91 15.38 31.52
CA GLY A 423 -4.54 15.75 31.17
C GLY A 423 -3.54 15.41 32.30
N ARG A 424 -2.28 15.83 32.13
CA ARG A 424 -1.19 15.54 33.05
C ARG A 424 -1.50 15.87 34.50
N LYS A 425 -1.99 17.08 34.79
CA LYS A 425 -2.35 17.51 36.15
C LYS A 425 -3.45 16.64 36.76
N ALA A 426 -4.49 16.31 35.96
CA ALA A 426 -5.54 15.42 36.42
C ALA A 426 -5.02 14.03 36.77
N MET A 427 -4.09 13.50 35.98
CA MET A 427 -3.45 12.20 36.23
C MET A 427 -2.58 12.24 37.49
N GLU A 428 -1.87 13.34 37.77
CA GLU A 428 -1.12 13.55 39.01
C GLU A 428 -2.05 13.57 40.25
N ASP A 429 -3.19 14.29 40.18
CA ASP A 429 -4.20 14.34 41.29
C ASP A 429 -4.83 12.95 41.51
N ILE A 430 -5.15 12.21 40.43
CA ILE A 430 -5.69 10.84 40.52
C ILE A 430 -4.68 9.92 41.20
N THR A 431 -3.40 9.99 40.80
CA THR A 431 -2.34 9.16 41.37
C THR A 431 -2.15 9.46 42.85
N ALA A 432 -2.06 10.73 43.24
CA ALA A 432 -1.94 11.12 44.63
C ALA A 432 -3.15 10.66 45.49
N THR A 433 -4.37 10.72 44.93
CA THR A 433 -5.58 10.23 45.58
C THR A 433 -5.57 8.71 45.73
N ALA A 434 -5.13 7.98 44.73
CA ALA A 434 -5.01 6.53 44.80
C ALA A 434 -3.98 6.09 45.85
N GLU A 435 -2.84 6.73 45.91
CA GLU A 435 -1.83 6.49 46.95
C GLU A 435 -2.31 6.80 48.33
N ALA A 436 -3.02 7.93 48.53
CA ALA A 436 -3.55 8.33 49.82
C ALA A 436 -4.62 7.38 50.34
N ASN A 437 -5.44 6.83 49.45
CA ASN A 437 -6.56 5.95 49.81
C ASN A 437 -6.24 4.45 49.72
N GLY A 438 -5.07 4.07 49.18
CA GLY A 438 -4.70 2.69 48.96
C GLY A 438 -5.63 1.96 47.98
N CYS A 439 -6.10 2.65 46.92
CA CYS A 439 -7.05 2.12 45.93
C CYS A 439 -6.48 2.22 44.49
N SER A 440 -7.16 1.60 43.51
CA SER A 440 -6.79 1.71 42.13
C SER A 440 -6.98 3.14 41.59
N LEU A 441 -6.29 3.46 40.49
CA LEU A 441 -6.43 4.77 39.81
C LEU A 441 -7.89 5.02 39.35
N PHE A 442 -8.57 3.96 38.92
CA PHE A 442 -9.98 4.07 38.52
C PHE A 442 -10.88 4.42 39.68
N GLU A 443 -10.70 3.79 40.87
CA GLU A 443 -11.46 4.13 42.08
C GLU A 443 -11.11 5.54 42.63
N ALA A 444 -9.86 5.96 42.49
CA ALA A 444 -9.44 7.32 42.79
C ALA A 444 -10.15 8.34 41.87
N LEU A 445 -10.23 8.07 40.55
CA LEU A 445 -11.01 8.91 39.63
C LEU A 445 -12.48 8.98 40.01
N ARG A 446 -13.08 7.85 40.40
CA ARG A 446 -14.45 7.77 40.88
C ARG A 446 -14.65 8.65 42.11
N THR A 447 -13.75 8.58 43.07
CA THR A 447 -13.78 9.43 44.28
C THR A 447 -13.70 10.91 43.92
N LEU A 448 -12.77 11.27 43.06
CA LEU A 448 -12.58 12.65 42.60
C LEU A 448 -13.76 13.17 41.77
N SER A 449 -14.49 12.31 41.05
CA SER A 449 -15.62 12.70 40.20
C SER A 449 -16.77 13.32 41.01
N SER A 450 -16.84 13.10 42.33
CA SER A 450 -17.76 13.80 43.23
C SER A 450 -17.41 15.27 43.45
N THR A 451 -16.19 15.69 43.11
CA THR A 451 -15.73 17.07 43.27
C THR A 451 -16.02 17.89 41.99
N ARG A 452 -16.31 19.19 42.18
CA ARG A 452 -16.64 20.11 41.06
C ARG A 452 -15.56 20.16 39.95
N ALA A 453 -14.31 19.91 40.31
CA ALA A 453 -13.20 19.93 39.35
C ALA A 453 -13.25 18.76 38.35
N TYR A 454 -13.75 17.59 38.82
CA TYR A 454 -13.78 16.33 38.07
C TYR A 454 -15.19 15.85 37.72
N ALA A 455 -16.26 16.51 38.20
CA ALA A 455 -17.64 16.23 37.81
C ALA A 455 -17.95 16.70 36.38
N LYS A 456 -17.14 16.26 35.41
CA LYS A 456 -17.28 16.60 34.00
C LYS A 456 -17.94 15.44 33.26
N GLU A 457 -18.88 15.77 32.37
CA GLU A 457 -19.65 14.78 31.60
C GLU A 457 -18.83 13.67 30.97
N PRO A 458 -17.69 13.94 30.29
CA PRO A 458 -16.87 12.87 29.69
C PRO A 458 -16.24 11.93 30.73
N ILE A 459 -15.93 12.43 31.93
CA ILE A 459 -15.38 11.62 33.03
C ILE A 459 -16.47 10.73 33.60
N ILE A 460 -17.65 11.30 33.85
CA ILE A 460 -18.80 10.57 34.39
C ILE A 460 -19.19 9.44 33.41
N LYS A 461 -19.36 9.76 32.15
CA LYS A 461 -19.64 8.76 31.10
C LYS A 461 -18.60 7.64 31.02
N PHE A 462 -17.34 7.95 31.23
CA PHE A 462 -16.29 6.93 31.25
C PHE A 462 -16.42 6.01 32.48
N ILE A 463 -16.73 6.56 33.65
CA ILE A 463 -16.95 5.75 34.83
C ILE A 463 -18.19 4.85 34.65
N GLU A 464 -19.30 5.42 34.16
CA GLU A 464 -20.53 4.68 33.88
C GLU A 464 -20.32 3.58 32.85
N LEU A 465 -19.54 3.83 31.80
CA LEU A 465 -19.17 2.84 30.79
C LEU A 465 -18.49 1.62 31.41
N ILE A 466 -17.45 1.84 32.21
CA ILE A 466 -16.70 0.75 32.86
C ILE A 466 -17.55 0.00 33.88
N ASP A 467 -18.37 0.71 34.67
CA ASP A 467 -19.26 0.08 35.64
C ASP A 467 -20.32 -0.78 34.95
N THR A 468 -20.94 -0.28 33.90
CA THR A 468 -21.90 -1.05 33.12
C THR A 468 -21.25 -2.25 32.46
N ALA A 469 -20.03 -2.10 31.90
CA ALA A 469 -19.28 -3.21 31.29
C ALA A 469 -18.95 -4.30 32.34
N ARG A 470 -18.61 -3.92 33.59
CA ARG A 470 -18.38 -4.87 34.69
C ARG A 470 -19.67 -5.64 35.06
N MET A 471 -20.82 -4.94 35.11
CA MET A 471 -22.11 -5.60 35.34
C MET A 471 -22.44 -6.59 34.23
N LEU A 472 -22.29 -6.19 32.96
CA LEU A 472 -22.54 -7.06 31.80
C LEU A 472 -21.62 -8.29 31.77
N ALA A 473 -20.35 -8.13 32.14
CA ALA A 473 -19.42 -9.25 32.29
C ALA A 473 -19.82 -10.21 33.41
N ALA A 474 -20.26 -9.66 34.58
CA ALA A 474 -20.75 -10.46 35.71
C ALA A 474 -22.06 -11.20 35.39
N ASP A 475 -22.91 -10.64 34.53
CA ASP A 475 -24.14 -11.24 34.02
C ASP A 475 -23.90 -12.30 32.93
N GLY A 476 -22.64 -12.61 32.61
CA GLY A 476 -22.28 -13.66 31.64
C GLY A 476 -22.30 -13.23 30.18
N MET A 477 -22.19 -11.93 29.91
CA MET A 477 -22.02 -11.46 28.53
C MET A 477 -20.71 -12.03 27.92
N SER A 478 -20.76 -12.53 26.67
CA SER A 478 -19.57 -13.01 25.96
C SER A 478 -18.51 -11.92 25.83
N ILE A 479 -17.23 -12.31 25.78
CA ILE A 479 -16.11 -11.36 25.72
C ILE A 479 -16.16 -10.53 24.41
N SER A 480 -16.57 -11.15 23.32
CA SER A 480 -16.74 -10.49 22.02
C SER A 480 -17.83 -9.41 22.07
N ASN A 481 -19.01 -9.73 22.64
CA ASN A 481 -20.10 -8.76 22.80
C ASN A 481 -19.73 -7.66 23.78
N LEU A 482 -18.99 -7.97 24.84
CA LEU A 482 -18.47 -7.00 25.80
C LEU A 482 -17.52 -6.02 25.11
N LEU A 483 -16.63 -6.52 24.25
CA LEU A 483 -15.75 -5.65 23.46
C LEU A 483 -16.55 -4.79 22.47
N GLU A 484 -17.52 -5.35 21.75
CA GLU A 484 -18.39 -4.57 20.85
C GLU A 484 -19.12 -3.44 21.61
N TYR A 485 -19.64 -3.76 22.80
CA TYR A 485 -20.27 -2.76 23.69
C TYR A 485 -19.30 -1.63 24.07
N LEU A 486 -18.07 -1.99 24.48
CA LEU A 486 -17.03 -1.03 24.84
C LEU A 486 -16.62 -0.16 23.66
N LEU A 487 -16.40 -0.74 22.47
CA LEU A 487 -16.03 -0.01 21.27
C LEU A 487 -17.13 0.97 20.81
N ALA A 488 -18.39 0.56 20.89
CA ALA A 488 -19.53 1.39 20.50
C ALA A 488 -19.76 2.58 21.46
N ASN A 489 -19.51 2.39 22.78
CA ASN A 489 -19.86 3.38 23.80
C ASN A 489 -18.66 4.17 24.35
N SER A 490 -17.41 3.75 24.07
CA SER A 490 -16.21 4.49 24.49
C SER A 490 -15.90 5.71 23.64
N GLY A 491 -16.44 5.77 22.41
CA GLY A 491 -16.10 6.75 21.40
C GLY A 491 -14.86 6.38 20.54
N LEU A 492 -14.28 5.18 20.72
CA LEU A 492 -13.12 4.73 19.93
C LEU A 492 -13.49 4.56 18.46
N ASN A 493 -14.63 3.93 18.15
CA ASN A 493 -15.11 3.78 16.78
C ASN A 493 -15.33 5.14 16.08
N GLU A 494 -15.87 6.11 16.83
CA GLU A 494 -16.06 7.48 16.32
C GLU A 494 -14.75 8.19 16.13
N LEU A 495 -13.79 8.02 17.05
CA LEU A 495 -12.44 8.56 16.93
C LEU A 495 -11.81 8.12 15.60
N TYR A 496 -11.75 6.83 15.33
CA TYR A 496 -11.10 6.32 14.12
C TYR A 496 -11.92 6.51 12.83
N ARG A 497 -13.24 6.57 12.91
CA ARG A 497 -14.11 6.92 11.78
C ARG A 497 -13.96 8.38 11.37
N ASN A 498 -13.87 9.30 12.32
CA ASN A 498 -13.66 10.71 12.06
C ASN A 498 -12.26 11.01 11.54
N ASP A 499 -11.31 10.14 11.85
CA ASP A 499 -9.91 10.26 11.45
C ASP A 499 -9.65 9.66 10.05
N GLU A 500 -10.69 9.14 9.36
CA GLU A 500 -10.56 8.39 8.10
C GLU A 500 -9.51 7.25 8.19
N GLN A 501 -9.27 6.74 9.40
CA GLN A 501 -8.33 5.66 9.68
C GLN A 501 -9.03 4.31 9.53
N GLU A 502 -9.51 4.01 8.32
CA GLU A 502 -10.25 2.78 8.03
C GLU A 502 -9.47 1.51 8.42
N GLU A 503 -8.15 1.51 8.21
CA GLU A 503 -7.31 0.37 8.60
C GLU A 503 -7.42 0.06 10.10
N ARG A 504 -7.52 1.09 10.96
CA ARG A 504 -7.70 0.87 12.41
C ARG A 504 -9.09 0.34 12.74
N LEU A 505 -10.14 0.82 12.06
CA LEU A 505 -11.48 0.26 12.22
C LEU A 505 -11.53 -1.20 11.77
N GLU A 506 -10.85 -1.52 10.67
CA GLU A 506 -10.67 -2.90 10.20
C GLU A 506 -9.99 -3.75 11.27
N ASN A 507 -8.92 -3.26 11.88
CA ASN A 507 -8.22 -3.95 12.95
C ASN A 507 -9.11 -4.20 14.18
N LEU A 508 -9.96 -3.22 14.56
CA LEU A 508 -10.91 -3.38 15.67
C LEU A 508 -11.97 -4.44 15.38
N ASN A 509 -12.55 -4.43 14.18
CA ASN A 509 -13.52 -5.45 13.77
C ASN A 509 -12.86 -6.84 13.76
N GLU A 510 -11.62 -6.91 13.31
CA GLU A 510 -10.83 -8.12 13.27
C GLU A 510 -10.54 -8.66 14.68
N LEU A 511 -10.28 -7.77 15.66
CA LEU A 511 -10.14 -8.15 17.06
C LEU A 511 -11.43 -8.78 17.60
N VAL A 512 -12.58 -8.19 17.32
CA VAL A 512 -13.89 -8.72 17.75
C VAL A 512 -14.12 -10.11 17.15
N GLN A 513 -13.85 -10.31 15.85
CA GLN A 513 -13.98 -11.63 15.21
C GLN A 513 -13.00 -12.66 15.79
N SER A 514 -11.79 -12.22 16.13
CA SER A 514 -10.80 -13.05 16.82
C SER A 514 -11.35 -13.62 18.15
N ILE A 515 -12.01 -12.75 18.93
CA ILE A 515 -12.59 -13.15 20.23
C ILE A 515 -13.74 -14.11 20.02
N LYS A 516 -14.67 -13.81 19.10
CA LYS A 516 -15.79 -14.72 18.74
C LYS A 516 -15.28 -16.12 18.40
N THR A 517 -14.23 -16.14 17.61
CA THR A 517 -13.61 -17.38 17.21
C THR A 517 -12.95 -18.13 18.37
N TYR A 518 -12.28 -17.41 19.29
CA TYR A 518 -11.71 -17.99 20.50
C TYR A 518 -12.82 -18.58 21.39
N GLU A 519 -13.93 -17.87 21.57
CA GLU A 519 -15.11 -18.34 22.30
C GLU A 519 -15.73 -19.60 21.68
N ASP A 520 -15.83 -19.65 20.33
CA ASP A 520 -16.36 -20.81 19.61
C ASP A 520 -15.48 -22.06 19.74
N GLU A 521 -14.16 -21.90 19.79
CA GLU A 521 -13.20 -23.01 19.94
C GLU A 521 -13.19 -23.62 21.35
N HIS A 522 -13.56 -22.83 22.34
CA HIS A 522 -13.53 -23.23 23.75
C HIS A 522 -14.92 -23.35 24.34
N LYS A 523 -15.96 -23.65 23.53
CA LYS A 523 -17.37 -23.75 23.97
C LYS A 523 -17.62 -24.75 25.11
N GLU A 524 -16.74 -25.74 25.23
CA GLU A 524 -16.81 -26.78 26.27
C GLU A 524 -16.07 -26.37 27.56
N ASP A 525 -15.28 -25.29 27.52
CA ASP A 525 -14.49 -24.76 28.63
C ASP A 525 -15.18 -23.55 29.27
N GLU A 526 -15.05 -23.39 30.58
CA GLU A 526 -15.46 -22.12 31.24
C GLU A 526 -14.46 -21.00 30.91
N ILE A 527 -14.69 -20.28 29.80
CA ILE A 527 -13.86 -19.17 29.41
C ILE A 527 -14.21 -17.94 30.25
N THR A 528 -13.24 -17.44 31.00
CA THR A 528 -13.33 -16.14 31.67
C THR A 528 -12.59 -15.06 30.88
N LEU A 529 -12.99 -13.80 31.10
CA LEU A 529 -12.28 -12.65 30.56
C LEU A 529 -10.79 -12.65 30.97
N ASP A 530 -10.49 -13.05 32.22
CA ASP A 530 -9.12 -13.15 32.72
C ASP A 530 -8.30 -14.21 31.99
N THR A 531 -8.90 -15.39 31.73
CA THR A 531 -8.22 -16.46 30.99
C THR A 531 -7.85 -16.01 29.59
N TYR A 532 -8.78 -15.40 28.85
CA TYR A 532 -8.53 -14.83 27.53
C TYR A 532 -7.40 -13.80 27.55
N LEU A 533 -7.44 -12.84 28.51
CA LEU A 533 -6.41 -11.80 28.61
C LEU A 533 -5.02 -12.38 28.99
N GLN A 534 -4.96 -13.45 29.78
CA GLN A 534 -3.71 -14.16 30.10
C GLN A 534 -3.15 -14.85 28.87
N ASP A 535 -3.98 -15.52 28.10
CA ASP A 535 -3.56 -16.18 26.86
C ASP A 535 -2.98 -15.16 25.87
N ILE A 536 -3.65 -14.03 25.64
CA ILE A 536 -3.14 -12.95 24.80
C ILE A 536 -1.82 -12.37 25.35
N ALA A 537 -1.67 -12.23 26.66
CA ALA A 537 -0.44 -11.73 27.26
C ALA A 537 0.74 -12.70 27.06
N LEU A 538 0.49 -14.00 27.09
CA LEU A 538 1.50 -15.02 26.80
C LEU A 538 1.93 -14.95 25.32
N TYR A 539 1.01 -14.68 24.41
CA TYR A 539 1.32 -14.52 22.99
C TYR A 539 2.18 -13.27 22.68
N THR A 540 2.00 -12.19 23.44
CA THR A 540 2.76 -10.94 23.24
C THR A 540 4.14 -10.94 23.86
N ASN A 541 4.41 -11.75 24.88
CA ASN A 541 5.67 -11.79 25.63
C ASN A 541 6.68 -12.83 25.14
N ALA A 542 6.39 -13.60 24.09
CA ALA A 542 7.32 -14.60 23.60
C ALA A 542 8.56 -13.95 23.00
N ASP A 543 9.72 -14.23 23.60
CA ASP A 543 11.10 -13.81 23.27
C ASP A 543 11.60 -14.32 21.90
N TYR A 544 10.83 -14.10 20.81
CA TYR A 544 11.15 -14.62 19.46
C TYR A 544 12.22 -13.79 18.72
N MET A 545 12.77 -12.74 19.32
CA MET A 545 13.77 -11.88 18.66
C MET A 545 15.22 -12.34 18.76
N LYS A 546 15.53 -13.44 19.44
CA LYS A 546 16.92 -13.94 19.56
C LYS A 546 17.39 -14.76 18.36
N ASP A 547 16.48 -15.31 17.55
CA ASP A 547 16.81 -16.10 16.39
C ASP A 547 16.79 -15.26 15.10
N LYS A 548 17.85 -15.33 14.30
CA LYS A 548 17.90 -14.72 12.96
C LYS A 548 17.06 -15.51 11.94
N ASN A 549 16.49 -16.64 12.34
CA ASN A 549 15.70 -17.54 11.49
C ASN A 549 14.20 -17.33 11.73
N PHE A 550 13.57 -16.46 10.92
CA PHE A 550 12.16 -16.09 11.04
C PHE A 550 11.49 -15.91 9.68
N VAL A 551 10.21 -16.25 9.60
CA VAL A 551 9.36 -15.98 8.43
C VAL A 551 9.07 -14.47 8.34
N ARG A 552 9.18 -13.91 7.15
CA ARG A 552 8.80 -12.51 6.91
C ARG A 552 7.34 -12.44 6.46
N VAL A 553 6.55 -11.67 7.20
CA VAL A 553 5.16 -11.37 6.83
C VAL A 553 5.09 -9.89 6.47
N MET A 554 4.55 -9.58 5.29
CA MET A 554 4.52 -8.21 4.78
C MET A 554 3.42 -8.00 3.75
N THR A 555 3.11 -6.74 3.47
CA THR A 555 2.24 -6.44 2.32
C THR A 555 3.01 -6.64 1.01
N ILE A 556 2.26 -6.90 -0.07
CA ILE A 556 2.86 -7.05 -1.41
C ILE A 556 3.64 -5.78 -1.81
N HIS A 557 3.16 -4.59 -1.42
CA HIS A 557 3.87 -3.32 -1.68
C HIS A 557 5.26 -3.28 -1.03
N GLN A 558 5.37 -3.76 0.21
CA GLN A 558 6.65 -3.81 0.94
C GLN A 558 7.60 -4.88 0.39
N ALA A 559 7.06 -5.89 -0.28
CA ALA A 559 7.86 -6.95 -0.91
C ALA A 559 8.51 -6.50 -2.22
N LYS A 560 8.16 -5.33 -2.78
CA LYS A 560 8.78 -4.80 -3.99
C LYS A 560 10.30 -4.64 -3.79
N GLY A 561 11.08 -5.11 -4.75
CA GLY A 561 12.55 -5.13 -4.65
C GLY A 561 13.12 -6.33 -3.90
N LEU A 562 12.33 -7.05 -3.10
CA LEU A 562 12.78 -8.26 -2.38
C LEU A 562 12.55 -9.53 -3.22
N GLU A 563 13.15 -10.65 -2.74
CA GLU A 563 12.99 -11.96 -3.34
C GLU A 563 13.21 -13.06 -2.30
N PHE A 564 12.49 -14.16 -2.44
CA PHE A 564 12.52 -15.27 -1.46
C PHE A 564 12.46 -16.61 -2.18
N PRO A 565 13.16 -17.65 -1.67
CA PRO A 565 13.02 -19.01 -2.18
C PRO A 565 11.58 -19.51 -2.22
N TYR A 566 10.79 -19.24 -1.15
CA TYR A 566 9.43 -19.71 -0.96
C TYR A 566 8.51 -18.56 -0.64
N VAL A 567 7.49 -18.34 -1.48
CA VAL A 567 6.53 -17.24 -1.29
C VAL A 567 5.12 -17.81 -1.15
N PHE A 568 4.42 -17.33 -0.13
CA PHE A 568 3.01 -17.57 0.14
C PHE A 568 2.26 -16.27 -0.09
N VAL A 569 1.28 -16.26 -1.01
CA VAL A 569 0.40 -15.12 -1.22
C VAL A 569 -0.94 -15.47 -0.62
N ALA A 570 -1.30 -14.83 0.50
CA ALA A 570 -2.45 -15.18 1.31
C ALA A 570 -3.61 -14.19 1.15
N GLY A 571 -4.83 -14.69 1.36
CA GLY A 571 -6.06 -13.90 1.27
C GLY A 571 -6.42 -13.50 -0.15
N LEU A 572 -6.21 -14.39 -1.13
CA LEU A 572 -6.51 -14.14 -2.54
C LEU A 572 -8.01 -14.26 -2.81
N ASN A 573 -8.77 -13.32 -2.26
CA ASN A 573 -10.22 -13.25 -2.44
C ASN A 573 -10.65 -12.05 -3.28
N GLU A 574 -11.71 -12.22 -4.07
CA GLU A 574 -12.38 -11.11 -4.78
C GLU A 574 -12.82 -10.04 -3.78
N GLY A 575 -12.56 -8.76 -4.12
CA GLY A 575 -12.82 -7.62 -3.24
C GLY A 575 -11.67 -7.31 -2.28
N VAL A 576 -10.75 -8.27 -2.04
CA VAL A 576 -9.50 -8.09 -1.28
C VAL A 576 -8.33 -7.84 -2.25
N LEU A 577 -8.08 -8.78 -3.16
CA LEU A 577 -7.14 -8.66 -4.28
C LEU A 577 -7.78 -9.27 -5.54
N PRO A 578 -8.35 -8.45 -6.44
CA PRO A 578 -8.32 -6.98 -6.50
C PRO A 578 -9.15 -6.31 -5.39
N ASN A 579 -8.67 -5.14 -4.92
CA ASN A 579 -9.35 -4.38 -3.87
C ASN A 579 -10.58 -3.66 -4.43
N LYS A 580 -11.79 -4.01 -3.93
CA LYS A 580 -13.08 -3.48 -4.44
C LYS A 580 -13.16 -1.96 -4.36
N ARG A 581 -12.66 -1.36 -3.28
CA ARG A 581 -12.69 0.11 -3.10
C ARG A 581 -11.81 0.80 -4.13
N SER A 582 -10.56 0.38 -4.26
CA SER A 582 -9.62 0.96 -5.23
C SER A 582 -10.17 0.88 -6.65
N VAL A 583 -10.76 -0.27 -7.02
CA VAL A 583 -11.35 -0.48 -8.34
C VAL A 583 -12.59 0.39 -8.54
N ARG A 584 -13.44 0.57 -7.51
CA ARG A 584 -14.61 1.46 -7.58
C ARG A 584 -14.22 2.92 -7.79
N GLU A 585 -13.16 3.38 -7.13
CA GLU A 585 -12.69 4.77 -7.20
C GLU A 585 -12.00 5.08 -8.52
N ARG A 586 -11.08 4.22 -8.99
CA ARG A 586 -10.21 4.49 -10.16
C ARG A 586 -10.47 3.56 -11.36
N LYS A 587 -11.52 2.71 -11.28
CA LYS A 587 -12.02 1.86 -12.37
C LYS A 587 -10.92 0.98 -13.01
N LYS A 588 -10.82 1.01 -14.35
CA LYS A 588 -9.88 0.18 -15.12
C LYS A 588 -8.42 0.38 -14.70
N LYS A 589 -8.00 1.61 -14.43
CA LYS A 589 -6.63 1.89 -13.97
C LYS A 589 -6.29 1.14 -12.69
N ALA A 590 -7.21 1.16 -11.71
CA ALA A 590 -7.00 0.42 -10.47
C ALA A 590 -7.00 -1.09 -10.68
N MET A 591 -7.85 -1.64 -11.55
CA MET A 591 -7.85 -3.07 -11.87
C MET A 591 -6.51 -3.49 -12.48
N GLU A 592 -5.96 -2.69 -13.37
CA GLU A 592 -4.64 -2.96 -13.96
C GLU A 592 -3.51 -2.83 -12.92
N GLU A 593 -3.60 -1.86 -12.00
CA GLU A 593 -2.63 -1.72 -10.89
C GLU A 593 -2.72 -2.89 -9.91
N GLU A 594 -3.92 -3.35 -9.52
CA GLU A 594 -4.10 -4.53 -8.66
C GLU A 594 -3.55 -5.80 -9.34
N ARG A 595 -3.66 -5.91 -10.67
CA ARG A 595 -3.05 -7.01 -11.43
C ARG A 595 -1.53 -6.92 -11.48
N ARG A 596 -0.96 -5.71 -11.59
CA ARG A 596 0.49 -5.49 -11.44
C ARG A 596 0.94 -5.84 -10.02
N LEU A 597 0.11 -5.57 -9.01
CA LEU A 597 0.41 -5.95 -7.64
C LEU A 597 0.49 -7.48 -7.48
N MET A 598 -0.47 -8.22 -8.06
CA MET A 598 -0.40 -9.70 -8.10
C MET A 598 0.82 -10.19 -8.89
N TYR A 599 1.14 -9.58 -10.02
CA TYR A 599 2.36 -9.88 -10.78
C TYR A 599 3.62 -9.65 -9.94
N VAL A 600 3.68 -8.55 -9.17
CA VAL A 600 4.78 -8.31 -8.22
C VAL A 600 4.87 -9.43 -7.21
N ALA A 601 3.74 -9.83 -6.58
CA ALA A 601 3.72 -10.89 -5.59
C ALA A 601 4.28 -12.21 -6.13
N VAL A 602 3.80 -12.64 -7.30
CA VAL A 602 4.24 -13.87 -7.97
C VAL A 602 5.73 -13.84 -8.29
N THR A 603 6.22 -12.71 -8.80
CA THR A 603 7.63 -12.56 -9.20
C THR A 603 8.60 -12.37 -8.03
N ARG A 604 8.12 -12.40 -6.76
CA ARG A 604 9.01 -12.45 -5.59
C ARG A 604 9.55 -13.85 -5.34
N ALA A 605 8.87 -14.89 -5.85
CA ALA A 605 9.25 -16.28 -5.65
C ALA A 605 10.42 -16.70 -6.55
N GLN A 606 11.40 -17.38 -5.95
CA GLN A 606 12.53 -17.97 -6.68
C GLN A 606 12.25 -19.43 -7.04
N LYS A 607 11.92 -20.28 -6.04
CA LYS A 607 11.80 -21.73 -6.18
C LYS A 607 10.36 -22.22 -6.22
N ARG A 608 9.53 -21.81 -5.25
CA ARG A 608 8.15 -22.24 -5.14
C ARG A 608 7.21 -21.11 -4.78
N LEU A 609 6.01 -21.18 -5.32
CA LEU A 609 4.93 -20.24 -5.09
C LEU A 609 3.72 -21.01 -4.53
N PHE A 610 3.10 -20.44 -3.49
CA PHE A 610 1.89 -20.92 -2.87
C PHE A 610 0.87 -19.78 -2.90
N LEU A 611 -0.33 -20.06 -3.40
CA LEU A 611 -1.44 -19.12 -3.48
C LEU A 611 -2.54 -19.63 -2.58
N THR A 612 -3.03 -18.81 -1.65
CA THR A 612 -4.04 -19.27 -0.71
C THR A 612 -5.22 -18.29 -0.61
N GLU A 613 -6.39 -18.82 -0.40
CA GLU A 613 -7.62 -18.09 -0.17
C GLU A 613 -8.55 -18.90 0.74
N SER A 614 -9.62 -18.29 1.24
CA SER A 614 -10.57 -18.94 2.12
C SER A 614 -11.99 -18.51 1.86
N GLU A 615 -12.93 -19.41 2.21
CA GLU A 615 -14.35 -19.07 2.33
C GLU A 615 -14.62 -18.24 3.59
N GLY A 616 -15.85 -17.85 3.77
CA GLY A 616 -16.36 -17.08 4.89
C GLY A 616 -16.92 -15.74 4.46
N TYR A 617 -17.27 -14.91 5.43
CA TYR A 617 -17.84 -13.60 5.19
C TYR A 617 -16.82 -12.50 5.45
N SER A 618 -16.63 -11.61 4.49
CA SER A 618 -15.84 -10.39 4.69
C SER A 618 -16.72 -9.34 5.36
N VAL A 619 -16.56 -9.16 6.66
CA VAL A 619 -17.30 -8.14 7.43
C VAL A 619 -17.02 -6.74 6.87
N GLN A 620 -15.80 -6.49 6.44
CA GLN A 620 -15.38 -5.21 5.88
C GLN A 620 -15.96 -4.97 4.48
N GLY A 621 -15.97 -6.02 3.64
CA GLY A 621 -16.49 -5.92 2.27
C GLY A 621 -18.01 -6.02 2.19
N GLY A 622 -18.67 -6.57 3.20
CA GLY A 622 -20.10 -6.85 3.19
C GLY A 622 -20.51 -7.95 2.18
N PHE A 623 -19.59 -8.92 1.93
CA PHE A 623 -19.83 -9.99 0.94
C PHE A 623 -19.15 -11.30 1.36
N ASP A 624 -19.66 -12.40 0.78
CA ASP A 624 -19.02 -13.72 0.94
C ASP A 624 -17.67 -13.75 0.22
N LYS A 625 -16.65 -14.28 0.89
CA LYS A 625 -15.32 -14.45 0.30
C LYS A 625 -15.38 -15.48 -0.80
N LEU A 626 -14.86 -15.13 -1.95
CA LEU A 626 -14.77 -15.96 -3.14
C LEU A 626 -13.36 -15.91 -3.71
N PRO A 627 -12.88 -16.96 -4.37
CA PRO A 627 -11.55 -16.98 -4.97
C PRO A 627 -11.31 -15.84 -5.93
N SER A 628 -10.14 -15.22 -5.84
CA SER A 628 -9.73 -14.10 -6.69
C SER A 628 -9.71 -14.48 -8.17
N ARG A 629 -10.13 -13.54 -9.03
CA ARG A 629 -9.97 -13.65 -10.49
C ARG A 629 -8.53 -13.87 -10.91
N PHE A 630 -7.55 -13.37 -10.16
CA PHE A 630 -6.15 -13.50 -10.51
C PHE A 630 -5.65 -14.96 -10.42
N ILE A 631 -6.25 -15.83 -9.61
CA ILE A 631 -5.98 -17.26 -9.63
C ILE A 631 -6.49 -17.87 -10.94
N ARG A 632 -7.65 -17.43 -11.42
CA ARG A 632 -8.27 -17.90 -12.67
C ARG A 632 -7.58 -17.39 -13.94
N GLU A 633 -6.83 -16.28 -13.84
CA GLU A 633 -6.02 -15.75 -14.93
C GLU A 633 -4.71 -16.56 -15.11
N ILE A 634 -4.34 -17.41 -14.15
CA ILE A 634 -3.23 -18.36 -14.29
C ILE A 634 -3.71 -19.58 -15.09
N LYS A 635 -2.92 -20.02 -16.08
CA LYS A 635 -3.21 -21.21 -16.87
C LYS A 635 -3.35 -22.45 -15.96
N PRO A 636 -4.42 -23.27 -16.10
CA PRO A 636 -4.70 -24.37 -15.16
C PRO A 636 -3.60 -25.42 -15.06
N GLU A 637 -2.81 -25.63 -16.11
CA GLU A 637 -1.71 -26.59 -16.11
C GLU A 637 -0.53 -26.20 -15.21
N LEU A 638 -0.45 -24.92 -14.79
CA LEU A 638 0.66 -24.38 -14.00
C LEU A 638 0.47 -24.58 -12.49
N PHE A 639 -0.74 -24.90 -12.03
CA PHE A 639 -0.99 -25.07 -10.60
C PHE A 639 -1.78 -26.33 -10.27
N ILE A 640 -1.79 -26.69 -9.00
CA ILE A 640 -2.56 -27.79 -8.41
C ILE A 640 -3.34 -27.21 -7.25
N THR A 641 -4.65 -27.51 -7.17
CA THR A 641 -5.50 -27.08 -6.04
C THR A 641 -5.48 -28.15 -4.95
N GLU A 642 -5.18 -27.74 -3.72
CA GLU A 642 -5.32 -28.51 -2.48
C GLU A 642 -6.52 -27.93 -1.68
N GLY A 643 -7.24 -28.78 -0.95
CA GLY A 643 -8.47 -28.42 -0.22
C GLY A 643 -9.75 -28.86 -0.95
N ASP A 644 -10.84 -28.93 -0.18
CA ASP A 644 -12.16 -29.36 -0.69
C ASP A 644 -12.87 -28.17 -1.33
N MET A 645 -12.63 -27.93 -2.59
CA MET A 645 -13.22 -26.86 -3.34
C MET A 645 -14.43 -27.33 -4.15
N ASP A 646 -15.59 -26.73 -3.91
CA ASP A 646 -16.80 -26.97 -4.68
C ASP A 646 -16.69 -26.39 -6.10
N GLU A 647 -17.02 -27.18 -7.14
CA GLU A 647 -17.04 -26.69 -8.52
C GLU A 647 -17.98 -25.49 -8.72
N GLY A 648 -19.09 -25.43 -7.96
CA GLY A 648 -20.01 -24.30 -7.95
C GLY A 648 -19.36 -23.01 -7.42
N LEU A 649 -18.30 -23.08 -6.61
CA LEU A 649 -17.62 -21.92 -6.05
C LEU A 649 -16.95 -21.07 -7.15
N TRP A 650 -16.32 -21.72 -8.13
CA TRP A 650 -15.75 -21.00 -9.29
C TRP A 650 -16.80 -20.25 -10.09
N ASN A 651 -17.97 -20.87 -10.30
CA ASN A 651 -19.08 -20.22 -11.03
C ASN A 651 -19.63 -19.02 -10.24
N ARG A 652 -19.77 -19.16 -8.90
CA ARG A 652 -20.15 -18.02 -8.04
C ARG A 652 -19.11 -16.90 -8.09
N ALA A 653 -17.82 -17.24 -8.04
CA ALA A 653 -16.74 -16.28 -8.15
C ALA A 653 -16.74 -15.54 -9.50
N CYS A 654 -17.01 -16.24 -10.61
CA CYS A 654 -17.18 -15.63 -11.93
C CYS A 654 -18.36 -14.67 -11.99
N SER A 655 -19.50 -15.06 -11.42
CA SER A 655 -20.70 -14.21 -11.39
C SER A 655 -20.48 -12.98 -10.52
N PHE A 656 -19.87 -13.15 -9.36
CA PHE A 656 -19.52 -12.04 -8.45
C PHE A 656 -18.54 -11.06 -9.11
N SER A 657 -17.49 -11.56 -9.80
CA SER A 657 -16.54 -10.69 -10.52
C SER A 657 -17.24 -9.86 -11.60
N LYS A 658 -18.18 -10.44 -12.36
CA LYS A 658 -18.98 -9.69 -13.35
C LYS A 658 -19.85 -8.62 -12.68
N THR A 659 -20.50 -8.94 -11.56
CA THR A 659 -21.29 -7.98 -10.79
C THR A 659 -20.40 -6.83 -10.28
N MET A 660 -19.25 -7.16 -9.72
CA MET A 660 -18.29 -6.16 -9.25
C MET A 660 -17.80 -5.27 -10.40
N ASP A 661 -17.52 -5.85 -11.57
CA ASP A 661 -17.10 -5.10 -12.76
C ASP A 661 -18.21 -4.14 -13.25
N ALA A 662 -19.46 -4.56 -13.18
CA ALA A 662 -20.60 -3.71 -13.51
C ALA A 662 -20.76 -2.57 -12.49
N GLU A 663 -20.71 -2.87 -11.18
CA GLU A 663 -20.77 -1.87 -10.11
C GLU A 663 -19.63 -0.86 -10.18
N CYS A 664 -18.45 -1.31 -10.57
CA CYS A 664 -17.26 -0.47 -10.71
C CYS A 664 -17.18 0.24 -12.08
N GLY A 665 -18.11 0.00 -12.99
CA GLY A 665 -18.15 0.59 -14.34
C GLY A 665 -17.00 0.14 -15.24
N LEU A 666 -16.51 -1.10 -15.04
CA LEU A 666 -15.48 -1.73 -15.85
C LEU A 666 -16.03 -2.39 -17.11
N LEU A 667 -17.29 -2.82 -17.04
CA LEU A 667 -17.99 -3.28 -18.23
C LEU A 667 -18.29 -2.06 -19.08
N SER A 668 -17.76 -2.03 -20.30
CA SER A 668 -18.27 -1.10 -21.30
C SER A 668 -19.79 -1.25 -21.35
N PRO A 669 -20.58 -0.16 -21.43
CA PRO A 669 -21.99 -0.30 -21.77
C PRO A 669 -21.98 -1.17 -23.02
N SER A 670 -22.43 -2.42 -22.91
CA SER A 670 -22.65 -3.25 -24.09
C SER A 670 -23.40 -2.36 -25.07
N ALA A 671 -22.94 -2.31 -26.30
CA ALA A 671 -23.73 -1.68 -27.37
C ALA A 671 -25.19 -2.10 -27.13
N PRO A 672 -26.18 -1.18 -27.18
CA PRO A 672 -27.56 -1.50 -26.82
C PRO A 672 -27.87 -2.82 -27.49
N ARG A 673 -28.04 -3.87 -26.69
CA ARG A 673 -28.35 -5.20 -27.20
C ARG A 673 -29.64 -5.03 -27.96
N PRO A 674 -29.76 -5.53 -29.16
CA PRO A 674 -31.06 -5.51 -29.80
C PRO A 674 -32.01 -6.22 -28.82
N GLY A 675 -32.89 -5.44 -28.20
CA GLY A 675 -33.90 -5.97 -27.29
C GLY A 675 -34.84 -6.83 -28.11
N PHE A 676 -34.55 -8.12 -28.16
CA PHE A 676 -35.47 -9.07 -28.79
C PHE A 676 -36.62 -9.35 -27.82
N THR A 677 -37.80 -9.42 -28.37
CA THR A 677 -39.03 -9.83 -27.69
C THR A 677 -39.60 -11.04 -28.41
N GLU A 678 -40.39 -11.82 -27.69
CA GLU A 678 -41.14 -12.93 -28.30
C GLU A 678 -41.97 -12.40 -29.48
N GLY A 679 -41.85 -13.08 -30.63
CA GLY A 679 -42.49 -12.69 -31.89
C GLY A 679 -41.61 -11.84 -32.82
N ASP A 680 -40.43 -11.39 -32.41
CA ASP A 680 -39.52 -10.64 -33.29
C ASP A 680 -38.99 -11.54 -34.42
N GLU A 681 -38.97 -11.00 -35.63
CA GLU A 681 -38.32 -11.63 -36.80
C GLU A 681 -36.82 -11.31 -36.74
N VAL A 682 -36.00 -12.35 -36.82
CA VAL A 682 -34.54 -12.25 -36.70
C VAL A 682 -33.82 -13.06 -37.78
N MET A 683 -32.66 -12.58 -38.16
CA MET A 683 -31.75 -13.23 -39.11
C MET A 683 -30.51 -13.74 -38.39
N HIS A 684 -30.15 -14.99 -38.67
CA HIS A 684 -28.85 -15.57 -38.28
C HIS A 684 -28.02 -15.93 -39.52
N LYS A 685 -26.75 -15.62 -39.49
CA LYS A 685 -25.83 -15.76 -40.64
C LYS A 685 -25.78 -17.17 -41.25
N ILE A 686 -26.03 -18.21 -40.45
CA ILE A 686 -25.97 -19.61 -40.90
C ILE A 686 -27.37 -20.23 -41.01
N PHE A 687 -28.28 -19.89 -40.07
CA PHE A 687 -29.61 -20.55 -39.98
C PHE A 687 -30.72 -19.80 -40.71
N GLY A 688 -30.42 -18.62 -41.29
CA GLY A 688 -31.39 -17.82 -42.01
C GLY A 688 -32.37 -17.06 -41.09
N SER A 689 -33.54 -16.73 -41.62
CA SER A 689 -34.60 -16.00 -40.93
C SER A 689 -35.39 -16.92 -39.98
N GLY A 690 -35.87 -16.38 -38.86
CA GLY A 690 -36.64 -17.08 -37.86
C GLY A 690 -37.36 -16.13 -36.92
N ILE A 691 -38.22 -16.68 -36.07
CA ILE A 691 -39.03 -15.93 -35.11
C ILE A 691 -38.52 -16.26 -33.67
N VAL A 692 -38.31 -15.24 -32.85
CA VAL A 692 -37.96 -15.40 -31.43
C VAL A 692 -39.18 -15.99 -30.69
N ARG A 693 -38.99 -17.14 -30.06
CA ARG A 693 -40.00 -17.82 -29.26
C ARG A 693 -39.90 -17.55 -27.77
N SER A 694 -38.67 -17.37 -27.26
CA SER A 694 -38.42 -16.95 -25.88
C SER A 694 -37.11 -16.22 -25.76
N VAL A 695 -37.00 -15.35 -24.73
CA VAL A 695 -35.80 -14.62 -24.39
C VAL A 695 -35.48 -14.91 -22.91
N TYR A 696 -34.26 -15.33 -22.58
CA TYR A 696 -33.88 -15.72 -21.25
C TYR A 696 -32.44 -15.22 -20.89
N ASP A 697 -32.02 -15.41 -19.66
CA ASP A 697 -30.75 -14.86 -19.11
C ASP A 697 -30.60 -13.34 -19.31
N GLY A 698 -31.67 -12.58 -18.99
CA GLY A 698 -31.66 -11.11 -19.08
C GLY A 698 -31.49 -10.57 -20.51
N GLY A 699 -31.81 -11.36 -21.54
CA GLY A 699 -31.66 -10.99 -22.93
C GLY A 699 -30.40 -11.51 -23.62
N ASP A 700 -29.61 -12.32 -22.92
CA ASP A 700 -28.33 -12.86 -23.44
C ASP A 700 -28.58 -13.99 -24.46
N TYR A 701 -29.68 -14.74 -24.32
CA TYR A 701 -30.03 -15.85 -25.17
C TYR A 701 -31.45 -15.71 -25.67
N CYS A 702 -31.64 -16.10 -26.93
CA CYS A 702 -32.96 -16.23 -27.55
C CYS A 702 -33.15 -17.66 -28.05
N GLU A 703 -34.33 -18.19 -27.82
CA GLU A 703 -34.79 -19.39 -28.49
C GLU A 703 -35.53 -18.95 -29.77
N VAL A 704 -34.97 -19.31 -30.91
CA VAL A 704 -35.46 -18.86 -32.23
C VAL A 704 -35.90 -20.08 -33.03
N GLU A 705 -37.11 -20.02 -33.59
CA GLU A 705 -37.63 -20.98 -34.55
C GLU A 705 -37.30 -20.49 -35.96
N PHE A 706 -36.26 -21.05 -36.54
CA PHE A 706 -35.85 -20.74 -37.91
C PHE A 706 -36.71 -21.47 -38.95
N PHE A 707 -37.06 -20.79 -40.00
CA PHE A 707 -37.97 -21.33 -41.02
C PHE A 707 -37.41 -22.60 -41.70
N ASP A 708 -36.11 -22.69 -41.90
CA ASP A 708 -35.47 -23.83 -42.57
C ASP A 708 -34.72 -24.78 -41.63
N SER A 709 -34.46 -24.39 -40.38
CA SER A 709 -33.54 -25.11 -39.48
C SER A 709 -34.15 -25.52 -38.14
N GLY A 710 -35.43 -25.15 -37.88
CA GLY A 710 -36.19 -25.47 -36.68
C GLY A 710 -35.70 -24.68 -35.44
N LEU A 711 -36.12 -25.11 -34.25
CA LEU A 711 -35.89 -24.41 -33.00
C LEU A 711 -34.44 -24.50 -32.57
N ARG A 712 -33.83 -23.35 -32.23
CA ARG A 712 -32.44 -23.23 -31.76
C ARG A 712 -32.32 -22.20 -30.64
N SER A 713 -31.52 -22.52 -29.65
CA SER A 713 -31.15 -21.58 -28.59
C SER A 713 -29.80 -20.93 -28.96
N LEU A 714 -29.77 -19.62 -29.12
CA LEU A 714 -28.61 -18.85 -29.61
C LEU A 714 -28.35 -17.61 -28.76
N LYS A 715 -27.10 -17.16 -28.74
CA LYS A 715 -26.75 -15.87 -28.16
C LYS A 715 -27.39 -14.74 -28.98
N SER A 716 -27.97 -13.78 -28.29
CA SER A 716 -28.65 -12.62 -28.88
C SER A 716 -27.74 -11.77 -29.77
N ASP A 717 -26.42 -11.74 -29.45
CA ASP A 717 -25.40 -11.01 -30.23
C ASP A 717 -25.13 -11.61 -31.62
N LYS A 718 -25.62 -12.82 -31.90
CA LYS A 718 -25.52 -13.49 -33.19
C LYS A 718 -26.76 -13.32 -34.09
N LEU A 719 -27.74 -12.60 -33.57
CA LEU A 719 -29.01 -12.34 -34.27
C LEU A 719 -29.08 -10.87 -34.70
N THR A 720 -29.67 -10.63 -35.85
CA THR A 720 -30.04 -9.29 -36.36
C THR A 720 -31.53 -9.20 -36.50
N LYS A 721 -32.14 -8.10 -36.04
CA LYS A 721 -33.60 -7.89 -36.20
C LYS A 721 -33.90 -7.60 -37.65
N GLU A 722 -34.80 -8.39 -38.26
CA GLU A 722 -35.36 -8.04 -39.56
C GLU A 722 -36.40 -6.95 -39.36
N LYS A 723 -36.36 -5.89 -40.20
CA LYS A 723 -37.25 -4.72 -40.08
C LYS A 723 -38.65 -5.05 -40.56
#